data_b8d2be970860a5e49f827932012e24ef
#
_entry.id   b8d2be970860a5e49f827932012e24ef
#
_cell.length_a   1.000
_cell.length_b   1.000
_cell.length_c   1.000
_cell.angle_alpha   90.00
_cell.angle_beta   90.00
_cell.angle_gamma   90.00
#
_symmetry.space_group_name_H-M   'P 1'
#
loop_
_entity.id
_entity.type
_entity.pdbx_description
1 polymer ?
#
loop_
_entity_poly.entity_id
_entity_poly.type
_entity_poly.pdbx_seq_one_letter_code
_entity_poly.pdbx_strand_id
1 'polypeptide(L)'
;MTKKLLIAGAALALISCNMKNPLLTESPLPYGAPQFDKIENEHYLPAFEAGIAEAKAEIDAIVANQEEPTFENTIEAMEYAGATLNKAAGVFYALMEAHTNEQMQQIAEQISPMLTEYSMYVSLNADLFERVKAVYEKRNELGLDVDQMKLLEDNYKSFVRGGANLSDEDKALYSKWSEELSLATLQFSKNVLAATNAYTLNITDEADLAGLPEYVRTMAAETAAEKGLEGWAFTLDAPSYSPFLQYSEKRDLRKQIWTAYNTRALGGEFDNTEIVRKIVDLRIKIANILGYETYADYALEERMAKDKKTVNDFILDLLEPSLEFAKKDIAEVFAYAKKNGFEGQRLESWDFGYWSERYKEAEYSLSAEELKPYFQLESCIDAVFGLASRLYGISFEERNDLPVYHEDVKAYEVKDADGSHLALFYADFFPRASKRGGAWMTSFRDQSIKDGVEKRPHITIVTNFTKPTADAPALITHDELTTFLHEFGHALHGIFAEGRYPSLTGTSVSRDFVELPSQIMENWAFEPEYLNSFAKHYQTGEPIPAELIEKIVAAKNYLAGYAQVRQLHYGWLDMSWHTLTELPAESTIEFESKALAPYAVMPAVEGAAFSGSFSHIFSGGYSAGYYSYKWAEVLEADAFSLFKEKGIFNTEVAASFRKNILSKGGTEDEAVIYRNFRGHDPQPEALMEKLGLVK
;
A
#
# COMPACT_ATOMS: atom_id res chain seq x y z
N MET A 1 52.89 -6.73 22.43
CA MET A 1 52.09 -7.95 22.21
C MET A 1 50.59 -7.81 22.52
N THR A 2 50.18 -6.87 23.36
CA THR A 2 48.78 -6.72 23.84
C THR A 2 47.79 -6.09 22.84
N LYS A 3 48.25 -5.19 21.94
CA LYS A 3 47.36 -4.60 20.92
C LYS A 3 46.95 -5.53 19.76
N LYS A 4 47.81 -6.50 19.40
CA LYS A 4 47.50 -7.49 18.35
C LYS A 4 46.52 -8.56 18.84
N LEU A 5 46.47 -8.90 20.11
CA LEU A 5 45.51 -9.83 20.70
C LEU A 5 44.11 -9.23 20.82
N LEU A 6 43.98 -7.91 21.05
CA LEU A 6 42.69 -7.22 21.15
C LEU A 6 41.99 -7.11 19.76
N ILE A 7 42.78 -6.86 18.70
CA ILE A 7 42.23 -6.82 17.32
C ILE A 7 41.83 -8.21 16.82
N ALA A 8 42.59 -9.26 17.18
CA ALA A 8 42.20 -10.63 16.84
C ALA A 8 40.97 -11.11 17.63
N GLY A 9 40.84 -10.68 18.90
CA GLY A 9 39.67 -10.96 19.72
C GLY A 9 38.37 -10.27 19.23
N ALA A 10 38.49 -9.00 18.80
CA ALA A 10 37.36 -8.27 18.22
C ALA A 10 36.93 -8.85 16.86
N ALA A 11 37.90 -9.20 16.00
CA ALA A 11 37.61 -9.86 14.71
C ALA A 11 36.98 -11.25 14.89
N LEU A 12 37.42 -12.04 15.88
CA LEU A 12 36.84 -13.34 16.20
C LEU A 12 35.45 -13.22 16.85
N ALA A 13 35.17 -12.19 17.62
CA ALA A 13 33.87 -11.90 18.20
C ALA A 13 32.89 -11.43 17.11
N LEU A 14 33.31 -10.60 16.16
CA LEU A 14 32.52 -10.19 15.00
C LEU A 14 32.20 -11.37 14.08
N ILE A 15 33.16 -12.26 13.82
CA ILE A 15 32.96 -13.48 13.02
C ILE A 15 32.01 -14.45 13.75
N SER A 16 32.11 -14.58 15.08
CA SER A 16 31.21 -15.47 15.86
C SER A 16 29.78 -14.91 15.96
N CYS A 17 29.57 -13.58 15.99
CA CYS A 17 28.25 -12.98 15.89
C CYS A 17 27.66 -13.08 14.47
N ASN A 18 28.44 -12.86 13.43
CA ASN A 18 27.99 -12.98 12.03
C ASN A 18 27.56 -14.40 11.68
N MET A 19 28.19 -15.43 12.23
CA MET A 19 27.81 -16.84 12.00
C MET A 19 26.47 -17.24 12.65
N LYS A 20 25.89 -16.39 13.51
CA LYS A 20 24.58 -16.66 14.16
C LYS A 20 23.45 -15.79 13.65
N ASN A 21 23.75 -14.74 12.89
CA ASN A 21 22.70 -13.83 12.39
C ASN A 21 21.94 -14.45 11.22
N PRO A 22 20.62 -14.73 11.37
CA PRO A 22 19.80 -15.38 10.33
C PRO A 22 19.68 -14.53 9.05
N LEU A 23 19.85 -13.23 9.13
CA LEU A 23 19.80 -12.31 7.98
C LEU A 23 21.05 -12.38 7.10
N LEU A 24 22.17 -12.86 7.64
CA LEU A 24 23.48 -13.00 6.95
C LEU A 24 23.74 -14.39 6.37
N THR A 25 22.87 -15.35 6.63
CA THR A 25 23.05 -16.73 6.20
C THR A 25 21.88 -17.19 5.33
N GLU A 26 22.11 -18.14 4.42
CA GLU A 26 21.02 -18.79 3.71
C GLU A 26 20.09 -19.48 4.71
N SER A 27 18.79 -19.34 4.50
CA SER A 27 17.80 -20.00 5.34
C SER A 27 17.75 -21.51 5.01
N PRO A 28 17.85 -22.39 6.01
CA PRO A 28 17.71 -23.85 5.83
C PRO A 28 16.24 -24.29 5.71
N LEU A 29 15.29 -23.37 5.87
CA LEU A 29 13.86 -23.66 5.78
C LEU A 29 13.43 -23.94 4.34
N PRO A 30 12.31 -24.66 4.14
CA PRO A 30 11.76 -24.88 2.81
C PRO A 30 11.65 -23.58 2.02
N TYR A 31 12.06 -23.62 0.76
CA TYR A 31 12.07 -22.50 -0.19
C TYR A 31 12.87 -21.27 0.27
N GLY A 32 13.72 -21.42 1.31
CA GLY A 32 14.49 -20.32 1.87
C GLY A 32 13.63 -19.33 2.66
N ALA A 33 12.53 -19.79 3.27
CA ALA A 33 11.62 -18.97 4.08
C ALA A 33 12.38 -18.18 5.16
N PRO A 34 11.95 -16.96 5.51
CA PRO A 34 12.56 -16.18 6.59
C PRO A 34 12.48 -16.91 7.94
N GLN A 35 13.56 -16.89 8.71
CA GLN A 35 13.64 -17.53 10.03
C GLN A 35 13.08 -16.58 11.10
N PHE A 36 11.79 -16.23 11.02
CA PHE A 36 11.18 -15.26 11.94
C PHE A 36 11.32 -15.62 13.41
N ASP A 37 11.36 -16.92 13.72
CA ASP A 37 11.57 -17.46 15.08
C ASP A 37 12.97 -17.21 15.65
N LYS A 38 13.93 -16.77 14.82
CA LYS A 38 15.33 -16.53 15.20
C LYS A 38 15.79 -15.11 14.94
N ILE A 39 15.01 -14.33 14.21
CA ILE A 39 15.34 -12.93 13.94
C ILE A 39 14.95 -12.10 15.16
N GLU A 40 15.93 -11.39 15.72
CA GLU A 40 15.77 -10.47 16.84
C GLU A 40 16.24 -9.06 16.44
N ASN A 41 15.81 -8.03 17.17
CA ASN A 41 16.12 -6.64 16.83
C ASN A 41 17.63 -6.38 16.68
N GLU A 42 18.45 -7.01 17.51
CA GLU A 42 19.92 -6.90 17.49
C GLU A 42 20.58 -7.44 16.22
N HIS A 43 19.86 -8.22 15.41
CA HIS A 43 20.36 -8.74 14.15
C HIS A 43 20.29 -7.74 12.99
N TYR A 44 19.41 -6.75 13.04
CA TYR A 44 19.17 -5.84 11.92
C TYR A 44 20.36 -4.93 11.62
N LEU A 45 20.80 -4.11 12.57
CA LEU A 45 21.87 -3.14 12.31
C LEU A 45 23.16 -3.82 11.80
N PRO A 46 23.67 -4.92 12.41
CA PRO A 46 24.81 -5.64 11.86
C PRO A 46 24.57 -6.24 10.46
N ALA A 47 23.33 -6.64 10.14
CA ALA A 47 23.01 -7.15 8.81
C ALA A 47 23.05 -6.04 7.75
N PHE A 48 22.55 -4.85 8.06
CA PHE A 48 22.64 -3.70 7.17
C PHE A 48 24.08 -3.23 6.99
N GLU A 49 24.89 -3.13 8.06
CA GLU A 49 26.31 -2.79 7.99
C GLU A 49 27.09 -3.74 7.08
N ALA A 50 26.90 -5.05 7.28
CA ALA A 50 27.56 -6.08 6.47
C ALA A 50 27.05 -6.06 5.02
N GLY A 51 25.73 -5.95 4.80
CA GLY A 51 25.12 -5.92 3.48
C GLY A 51 25.53 -4.69 2.67
N ILE A 52 25.61 -3.51 3.28
CA ILE A 52 26.11 -2.29 2.63
C ILE A 52 27.58 -2.42 2.28
N ALA A 53 28.41 -2.98 3.16
CA ALA A 53 29.83 -3.18 2.89
C ALA A 53 30.04 -4.17 1.73
N GLU A 54 29.29 -5.27 1.67
CA GLU A 54 29.29 -6.23 0.57
C GLU A 54 28.86 -5.56 -0.74
N ALA A 55 27.72 -4.86 -0.71
CA ALA A 55 27.19 -4.17 -1.90
C ALA A 55 28.15 -3.10 -2.45
N LYS A 56 28.79 -2.29 -1.59
CA LYS A 56 29.83 -1.34 -2.00
C LYS A 56 31.01 -2.06 -2.67
N ALA A 57 31.48 -3.18 -2.12
CA ALA A 57 32.58 -3.94 -2.69
C ALA A 57 32.23 -4.56 -4.07
N GLU A 58 30.98 -4.99 -4.26
CA GLU A 58 30.51 -5.48 -5.57
C GLU A 58 30.45 -4.34 -6.59
N ILE A 59 29.95 -3.16 -6.23
CA ILE A 59 29.98 -1.96 -7.09
C ILE A 59 31.41 -1.56 -7.44
N ASP A 60 32.32 -1.55 -6.47
CA ASP A 60 33.76 -1.26 -6.69
C ASP A 60 34.40 -2.25 -7.65
N ALA A 61 34.03 -3.53 -7.59
CA ALA A 61 34.52 -4.55 -8.50
C ALA A 61 34.02 -4.32 -9.94
N ILE A 62 32.78 -3.86 -10.12
CA ILE A 62 32.24 -3.48 -11.44
C ILE A 62 33.03 -2.30 -12.01
N VAL A 63 33.24 -1.26 -11.21
CA VAL A 63 33.99 -0.05 -11.61
C VAL A 63 35.44 -0.38 -11.93
N ALA A 64 36.07 -1.23 -11.12
CA ALA A 64 37.50 -1.62 -11.32
C ALA A 64 37.75 -2.59 -12.48
N ASN A 65 36.69 -3.15 -13.07
CA ASN A 65 36.82 -4.10 -14.18
C ASN A 65 37.44 -3.41 -15.40
N GLN A 66 38.58 -3.93 -15.87
CA GLN A 66 39.32 -3.39 -16.99
C GLN A 66 38.81 -3.91 -18.36
N GLU A 67 37.88 -4.85 -18.36
CA GLU A 67 37.26 -5.31 -19.59
C GLU A 67 36.27 -4.26 -20.12
N GLU A 68 36.04 -4.32 -21.45
CA GLU A 68 35.05 -3.44 -22.06
C GLU A 68 33.68 -3.64 -21.40
N PRO A 69 32.94 -2.56 -21.11
CA PRO A 69 31.60 -2.68 -20.52
C PRO A 69 30.65 -3.47 -21.42
N THR A 70 30.05 -4.53 -20.88
CA THR A 70 29.00 -5.33 -21.50
C THR A 70 27.73 -5.29 -20.65
N PHE A 71 26.66 -5.79 -21.21
CA PHE A 71 25.40 -5.93 -20.45
C PHE A 71 25.64 -6.78 -19.18
N GLU A 72 26.32 -7.92 -19.30
CA GLU A 72 26.52 -8.87 -18.20
C GLU A 72 27.48 -8.34 -17.14
N ASN A 73 28.63 -7.76 -17.54
CA ASN A 73 29.64 -7.32 -16.58
C ASN A 73 29.39 -5.93 -15.97
N THR A 74 28.29 -5.28 -16.38
CA THR A 74 27.93 -3.95 -15.89
C THR A 74 26.47 -3.92 -15.43
N ILE A 75 25.49 -4.08 -16.30
CA ILE A 75 24.06 -3.92 -15.99
C ILE A 75 23.56 -5.09 -15.13
N GLU A 76 23.76 -6.31 -15.59
CA GLU A 76 23.33 -7.51 -14.87
C GLU A 76 24.13 -7.69 -13.56
N ALA A 77 25.41 -7.34 -13.56
CA ALA A 77 26.22 -7.34 -12.34
C ALA A 77 25.69 -6.35 -11.28
N MET A 78 25.22 -5.16 -11.70
CA MET A 78 24.57 -4.19 -10.79
C MET A 78 23.24 -4.70 -10.26
N GLU A 79 22.41 -5.31 -11.09
CA GLU A 79 21.09 -5.84 -10.72
C GLU A 79 21.17 -6.85 -9.57
N TYR A 80 22.22 -7.67 -9.57
CA TYR A 80 22.39 -8.69 -8.53
C TYR A 80 23.32 -8.29 -7.38
N ALA A 81 23.83 -7.05 -7.38
CA ALA A 81 24.63 -6.53 -6.28
C ALA A 81 23.77 -6.27 -5.05
N GLY A 82 24.34 -6.46 -3.85
CA GLY A 82 23.67 -6.18 -2.58
C GLY A 82 22.61 -7.22 -2.18
N ALA A 83 22.75 -8.47 -2.59
CA ALA A 83 21.77 -9.52 -2.24
C ALA A 83 21.53 -9.67 -0.73
N THR A 84 22.59 -9.56 0.09
CA THR A 84 22.49 -9.58 1.56
C THR A 84 21.74 -8.36 2.09
N LEU A 85 22.01 -7.18 1.54
CA LEU A 85 21.32 -5.94 1.90
C LEU A 85 19.83 -6.02 1.55
N ASN A 86 19.49 -6.47 0.34
CA ASN A 86 18.11 -6.60 -0.12
C ASN A 86 17.31 -7.59 0.75
N LYS A 87 17.92 -8.72 1.15
CA LYS A 87 17.31 -9.68 2.09
C LYS A 87 17.03 -9.06 3.45
N ALA A 88 17.99 -8.33 4.02
CA ALA A 88 17.81 -7.68 5.33
C ALA A 88 16.74 -6.58 5.25
N ALA A 89 16.76 -5.77 4.20
CA ALA A 89 15.81 -4.68 3.97
C ALA A 89 14.39 -5.20 3.76
N GLY A 90 14.18 -6.25 2.95
CA GLY A 90 12.86 -6.85 2.71
C GLY A 90 12.19 -7.32 4.00
N VAL A 91 12.94 -7.98 4.89
CA VAL A 91 12.40 -8.39 6.19
C VAL A 91 12.18 -7.19 7.12
N PHE A 92 13.17 -6.31 7.26
CA PHE A 92 13.12 -5.21 8.20
C PHE A 92 11.99 -4.23 7.91
N TYR A 93 11.87 -3.74 6.68
CA TYR A 93 10.87 -2.74 6.32
C TYR A 93 9.45 -3.31 6.30
N ALA A 94 9.28 -4.57 5.90
CA ALA A 94 7.98 -5.24 6.03
C ALA A 94 7.53 -5.30 7.51
N LEU A 95 8.43 -5.64 8.44
CA LEU A 95 8.11 -5.71 9.86
C LEU A 95 8.04 -4.32 10.53
N MET A 96 8.74 -3.31 10.03
CA MET A 96 8.59 -1.93 10.49
C MET A 96 7.16 -1.40 10.33
N GLU A 97 6.43 -1.87 9.33
CA GLU A 97 5.02 -1.50 9.11
C GLU A 97 4.04 -2.46 9.80
N ALA A 98 4.33 -3.77 9.79
CA ALA A 98 3.42 -4.79 10.27
C ALA A 98 3.60 -5.16 11.75
N HIS A 99 4.81 -5.06 12.30
CA HIS A 99 5.12 -5.51 13.67
C HIS A 99 6.30 -4.73 14.28
N THR A 100 6.18 -3.41 14.34
CA THR A 100 7.23 -2.54 14.86
C THR A 100 7.29 -2.50 16.40
N ASN A 101 8.40 -2.02 16.91
CA ASN A 101 8.60 -1.69 18.30
C ASN A 101 9.59 -0.52 18.43
N GLU A 102 9.73 0.05 19.63
CA GLU A 102 10.58 1.21 19.87
C GLU A 102 12.05 0.98 19.44
N GLN A 103 12.60 -0.21 19.71
CA GLN A 103 13.97 -0.56 19.31
C GLN A 103 14.12 -0.62 17.79
N MET A 104 13.16 -1.21 17.07
CA MET A 104 13.16 -1.21 15.60
C MET A 104 13.09 0.21 15.04
N GLN A 105 12.28 1.09 15.63
CA GLN A 105 12.19 2.49 15.21
C GLN A 105 13.52 3.23 15.42
N GLN A 106 14.22 2.98 16.51
CA GLN A 106 15.56 3.53 16.77
C GLN A 106 16.60 2.98 15.80
N ILE A 107 16.51 1.71 15.45
CA ILE A 107 17.37 1.07 14.43
C ILE A 107 17.09 1.70 13.05
N ALA A 108 15.82 1.93 12.69
CA ALA A 108 15.45 2.57 11.43
C ALA A 108 16.08 3.98 11.29
N GLU A 109 16.13 4.76 12.39
CA GLU A 109 16.79 6.07 12.40
C GLU A 109 18.30 5.99 12.13
N GLN A 110 18.95 4.88 12.52
CA GLN A 110 20.37 4.65 12.23
C GLN A 110 20.59 4.14 10.80
N ILE A 111 19.74 3.23 10.35
CA ILE A 111 19.85 2.61 9.02
C ILE A 111 19.52 3.60 7.90
N SER A 112 18.53 4.48 8.09
CA SER A 112 18.05 5.40 7.04
C SER A 112 19.15 6.28 6.42
N PRO A 113 20.04 6.95 7.20
CA PRO A 113 21.18 7.67 6.63
C PRO A 113 22.18 6.75 5.92
N MET A 114 22.42 5.55 6.45
CA MET A 114 23.36 4.59 5.84
C MET A 114 22.88 4.14 4.45
N LEU A 115 21.58 3.88 4.30
CA LEU A 115 20.98 3.52 3.01
C LEU A 115 20.98 4.69 2.03
N THR A 116 20.72 5.90 2.52
CA THR A 116 20.81 7.11 1.69
C THR A 116 22.24 7.32 1.21
N GLU A 117 23.25 7.18 2.09
CA GLU A 117 24.66 7.23 1.69
C GLU A 117 25.00 6.17 0.64
N TYR A 118 24.55 4.93 0.84
CA TYR A 118 24.77 3.86 -0.15
C TYR A 118 24.09 4.15 -1.49
N SER A 119 22.84 4.62 -1.47
CA SER A 119 22.13 5.02 -2.68
C SER A 119 22.88 6.13 -3.44
N MET A 120 23.38 7.15 -2.74
CA MET A 120 24.19 8.22 -3.34
C MET A 120 25.55 7.71 -3.83
N TYR A 121 26.18 6.77 -3.09
CA TYR A 121 27.41 6.12 -3.51
C TYR A 121 27.29 5.45 -4.88
N VAL A 122 26.16 4.83 -5.17
CA VAL A 122 25.86 4.21 -6.47
C VAL A 122 25.46 5.26 -7.51
N SER A 123 24.41 6.04 -7.24
CA SER A 123 23.78 6.93 -8.22
C SER A 123 24.65 8.10 -8.66
N LEU A 124 25.58 8.56 -7.79
CA LEU A 124 26.49 9.67 -8.08
C LEU A 124 27.89 9.20 -8.52
N ASN A 125 28.09 7.89 -8.70
CA ASN A 125 29.38 7.32 -9.13
C ASN A 125 29.61 7.57 -10.63
N ALA A 126 30.49 8.49 -10.95
CA ALA A 126 30.76 8.88 -12.34
C ALA A 126 31.37 7.74 -13.18
N ASP A 127 32.29 6.94 -12.60
CA ASP A 127 32.95 5.85 -13.31
C ASP A 127 31.96 4.71 -13.60
N LEU A 128 31.04 4.42 -12.68
CA LEU A 128 29.96 3.47 -12.89
C LEU A 128 29.00 3.95 -13.98
N PHE A 129 28.63 5.24 -13.94
CA PHE A 129 27.77 5.84 -14.95
C PHE A 129 28.39 5.78 -16.36
N GLU A 130 29.69 6.05 -16.52
CA GLU A 130 30.36 5.94 -17.81
C GLU A 130 30.32 4.50 -18.35
N ARG A 131 30.43 3.47 -17.50
CA ARG A 131 30.23 2.07 -17.89
C ARG A 131 28.80 1.79 -18.36
N VAL A 132 27.79 2.22 -17.60
CA VAL A 132 26.37 2.07 -17.97
C VAL A 132 26.09 2.77 -19.31
N LYS A 133 26.56 4.00 -19.47
CA LYS A 133 26.41 4.79 -20.68
C LYS A 133 27.08 4.11 -21.93
N ALA A 134 28.26 3.54 -21.76
CA ALA A 134 28.94 2.82 -22.83
C ALA A 134 28.14 1.61 -23.34
N VAL A 135 27.47 0.88 -22.43
CA VAL A 135 26.54 -0.21 -22.79
C VAL A 135 25.29 0.36 -23.47
N TYR A 136 24.70 1.42 -22.90
CA TYR A 136 23.47 2.04 -23.42
C TYR A 136 23.65 2.58 -24.85
N GLU A 137 24.79 3.22 -25.18
CA GLU A 137 25.06 3.75 -26.50
C GLU A 137 25.08 2.66 -27.56
N LYS A 138 25.48 1.44 -27.20
CA LYS A 138 25.54 0.27 -28.08
C LYS A 138 24.27 -0.60 -28.07
N ARG A 139 23.26 -0.26 -27.32
CA ARG A 139 22.07 -1.10 -27.00
C ARG A 139 21.42 -1.76 -28.24
N ASN A 140 21.35 -1.04 -29.35
CA ASN A 140 20.75 -1.55 -30.60
C ASN A 140 21.63 -2.59 -31.34
N GLU A 141 22.89 -2.74 -30.94
CA GLU A 141 23.87 -3.64 -31.55
C GLU A 141 24.07 -4.92 -30.72
N LEU A 142 23.64 -4.92 -29.45
CA LEU A 142 23.87 -5.98 -28.47
C LEU A 142 22.96 -7.19 -28.64
N GLY A 143 21.84 -7.06 -29.38
CA GLY A 143 20.88 -8.14 -29.57
C GLY A 143 20.14 -8.52 -28.25
N LEU A 144 19.97 -7.55 -27.36
CA LEU A 144 19.26 -7.72 -26.07
C LEU A 144 17.80 -8.10 -26.30
N ASP A 145 17.28 -8.95 -25.43
CA ASP A 145 15.84 -9.22 -25.38
C ASP A 145 15.08 -8.09 -24.65
N VAL A 146 13.76 -8.22 -24.52
CA VAL A 146 12.88 -7.17 -23.99
C VAL A 146 13.23 -6.83 -22.54
N ASP A 147 13.43 -7.82 -21.68
CA ASP A 147 13.77 -7.64 -20.27
C ASP A 147 15.13 -6.96 -20.11
N GLN A 148 16.13 -7.41 -20.90
CA GLN A 148 17.47 -6.85 -20.87
C GLN A 148 17.48 -5.40 -21.36
N MET A 149 16.76 -5.10 -22.43
CA MET A 149 16.65 -3.74 -22.95
C MET A 149 15.99 -2.83 -21.92
N LYS A 150 14.89 -3.27 -21.31
CA LYS A 150 14.18 -2.51 -20.27
C LYS A 150 15.09 -2.24 -19.08
N LEU A 151 15.77 -3.26 -18.55
CA LEU A 151 16.71 -3.10 -17.44
C LEU A 151 17.82 -2.09 -17.77
N LEU A 152 18.39 -2.16 -18.97
CA LEU A 152 19.44 -1.23 -19.41
C LEU A 152 18.91 0.21 -19.49
N GLU A 153 17.75 0.40 -20.12
CA GLU A 153 17.13 1.74 -20.27
C GLU A 153 16.77 2.34 -18.91
N ASP A 154 16.21 1.55 -18.00
CA ASP A 154 15.84 2.00 -16.66
C ASP A 154 17.07 2.35 -15.82
N ASN A 155 18.14 1.55 -15.89
CA ASN A 155 19.42 1.87 -15.24
C ASN A 155 20.01 3.18 -15.76
N TYR A 156 20.10 3.35 -17.09
CA TYR A 156 20.62 4.58 -17.69
C TYR A 156 19.81 5.81 -17.26
N LYS A 157 18.48 5.74 -17.34
CA LYS A 157 17.60 6.80 -16.88
C LYS A 157 17.77 7.09 -15.38
N SER A 158 17.87 6.05 -14.57
CA SER A 158 18.06 6.18 -13.12
C SER A 158 19.32 6.99 -12.79
N PHE A 159 20.43 6.76 -13.47
CA PHE A 159 21.65 7.57 -13.29
C PHE A 159 21.47 9.01 -13.72
N VAL A 160 20.87 9.25 -14.89
CA VAL A 160 20.62 10.61 -15.39
C VAL A 160 19.73 11.39 -14.45
N ARG A 161 18.65 10.79 -13.98
CA ARG A 161 17.68 11.38 -13.04
C ARG A 161 18.17 11.40 -11.59
N GLY A 162 19.09 10.51 -11.25
CA GLY A 162 19.70 10.39 -9.92
C GLY A 162 20.87 11.36 -9.67
N GLY A 163 21.13 12.29 -10.60
CA GLY A 163 22.12 13.35 -10.41
C GLY A 163 23.55 12.98 -10.80
N ALA A 164 23.78 11.93 -11.59
CA ALA A 164 25.12 11.55 -12.04
C ALA A 164 25.88 12.70 -12.73
N ASN A 165 25.16 13.59 -13.42
CA ASN A 165 25.70 14.73 -14.15
C ASN A 165 25.84 16.02 -13.30
N LEU A 166 25.51 15.98 -11.99
CA LEU A 166 25.63 17.14 -11.11
C LEU A 166 27.10 17.50 -10.84
N SER A 167 27.35 18.77 -10.53
CA SER A 167 28.65 19.21 -9.98
C SER A 167 28.90 18.59 -8.60
N ASP A 168 30.14 18.55 -8.14
CA ASP A 168 30.47 18.00 -6.82
C ASP A 168 29.78 18.78 -5.68
N GLU A 169 29.60 20.10 -5.85
CA GLU A 169 28.85 20.94 -4.88
C GLU A 169 27.38 20.55 -4.85
N ASP A 170 26.75 20.39 -6.02
CA ASP A 170 25.35 19.99 -6.13
C ASP A 170 25.11 18.55 -5.65
N LYS A 171 26.06 17.63 -5.93
CA LYS A 171 26.01 16.26 -5.38
C LYS A 171 25.99 16.24 -3.85
N ALA A 172 26.81 17.09 -3.23
CA ALA A 172 26.84 17.21 -1.77
C ALA A 172 25.52 17.75 -1.20
N LEU A 173 24.89 18.74 -1.86
CA LEU A 173 23.59 19.27 -1.47
C LEU A 173 22.47 18.23 -1.69
N TYR A 174 22.47 17.57 -2.81
CA TYR A 174 21.50 16.52 -3.13
C TYR A 174 21.55 15.36 -2.12
N SER A 175 22.74 14.88 -1.77
CA SER A 175 22.95 13.86 -0.75
C SER A 175 22.42 14.28 0.61
N LYS A 176 22.76 15.50 1.04
CA LYS A 176 22.29 16.07 2.31
C LYS A 176 20.75 16.17 2.36
N TRP A 177 20.13 16.71 1.31
CA TRP A 177 18.67 16.86 1.29
C TRP A 177 17.95 15.51 1.20
N SER A 178 18.53 14.53 0.53
CA SER A 178 17.98 13.17 0.45
C SER A 178 18.01 12.46 1.81
N GLU A 179 19.09 12.63 2.58
CA GLU A 179 19.19 12.14 3.96
C GLU A 179 18.15 12.82 4.87
N GLU A 180 18.06 14.15 4.80
CA GLU A 180 17.07 14.91 5.59
C GLU A 180 15.62 14.51 5.22
N LEU A 181 15.33 14.26 3.94
CA LEU A 181 14.02 13.80 3.47
C LEU A 181 13.70 12.41 4.01
N SER A 182 14.64 11.48 3.95
CA SER A 182 14.46 10.11 4.46
C SER A 182 14.15 10.10 5.96
N LEU A 183 14.86 10.88 6.75
CA LEU A 183 14.58 11.04 8.19
C LEU A 183 13.23 11.72 8.47
N ALA A 184 12.86 12.73 7.67
CA ALA A 184 11.59 13.43 7.83
C ALA A 184 10.39 12.51 7.52
N THR A 185 10.47 11.69 6.47
CA THR A 185 9.41 10.72 6.11
C THR A 185 9.27 9.62 7.18
N LEU A 186 10.38 9.15 7.74
CA LEU A 186 10.38 8.21 8.85
C LEU A 186 9.72 8.82 10.09
N GLN A 187 10.08 10.04 10.46
CA GLN A 187 9.48 10.74 11.61
C GLN A 187 7.97 10.99 11.40
N PHE A 188 7.57 11.34 10.18
CA PHE A 188 6.16 11.48 9.83
C PHE A 188 5.36 10.20 10.16
N SER A 189 5.85 9.06 9.69
CA SER A 189 5.19 7.76 9.91
C SER A 189 5.11 7.40 11.40
N LYS A 190 6.21 7.60 12.16
CA LYS A 190 6.24 7.39 13.62
C LYS A 190 5.20 8.23 14.34
N ASN A 191 5.08 9.51 13.97
CA ASN A 191 4.13 10.43 14.60
C ASN A 191 2.68 10.01 14.31
N VAL A 192 2.36 9.58 13.08
CA VAL A 192 1.00 9.08 12.75
C VAL A 192 0.64 7.88 13.60
N LEU A 193 1.53 6.90 13.71
CA LEU A 193 1.31 5.70 14.53
C LEU A 193 1.13 6.05 16.00
N ALA A 194 2.03 6.88 16.55
CA ALA A 194 1.99 7.30 17.94
C ALA A 194 0.72 8.11 18.27
N ALA A 195 0.34 9.06 17.41
CA ALA A 195 -0.89 9.85 17.58
C ALA A 195 -2.14 8.99 17.53
N THR A 196 -2.17 7.96 16.67
CA THR A 196 -3.27 6.99 16.59
C THR A 196 -3.40 6.20 17.88
N ASN A 197 -2.28 5.66 18.39
CA ASN A 197 -2.25 4.83 19.60
C ASN A 197 -2.48 5.62 20.90
N ALA A 198 -2.17 6.91 20.91
CA ALA A 198 -2.31 7.75 22.12
C ALA A 198 -3.77 8.07 22.47
N TYR A 199 -4.71 7.95 21.51
CA TYR A 199 -6.10 8.28 21.76
C TYR A 199 -6.92 7.07 22.23
N THR A 200 -7.75 7.30 23.22
CA THR A 200 -8.77 6.35 23.68
C THR A 200 -9.99 7.11 24.18
N LEU A 201 -11.16 6.82 23.61
CA LEU A 201 -12.45 7.25 24.14
C LEU A 201 -12.95 6.17 25.11
N ASN A 202 -12.85 6.42 26.41
CA ASN A 202 -13.33 5.50 27.42
C ASN A 202 -14.75 5.89 27.87
N ILE A 203 -15.70 4.97 27.75
CA ILE A 203 -17.10 5.12 28.14
C ILE A 203 -17.37 4.21 29.35
N THR A 204 -17.94 4.75 30.42
CA THR A 204 -18.27 3.99 31.63
C THR A 204 -19.77 3.97 31.91
N ASP A 205 -20.57 4.79 31.24
CA ASP A 205 -22.03 4.78 31.33
C ASP A 205 -22.61 3.98 30.15
N GLU A 206 -23.30 2.89 30.43
CA GLU A 206 -23.93 2.04 29.42
C GLU A 206 -24.95 2.82 28.54
N ALA A 207 -25.58 3.88 29.09
CA ALA A 207 -26.48 4.73 28.32
C ALA A 207 -25.77 5.46 27.14
N ASP A 208 -24.46 5.62 27.19
CA ASP A 208 -23.65 6.23 26.12
C ASP A 208 -23.31 5.27 25.00
N LEU A 209 -23.61 3.98 25.16
CA LEU A 209 -23.48 2.97 24.11
C LEU A 209 -24.68 2.86 23.17
N ALA A 210 -25.71 3.73 23.38
CA ALA A 210 -26.94 3.69 22.60
C ALA A 210 -26.66 3.68 21.09
N GLY A 211 -27.30 2.74 20.37
CA GLY A 211 -27.19 2.53 18.95
C GLY A 211 -26.02 1.62 18.50
N LEU A 212 -25.02 1.39 19.37
CA LEU A 212 -23.89 0.53 19.03
C LEU A 212 -24.29 -0.95 18.98
N PRO A 213 -23.96 -1.69 17.91
CA PRO A 213 -24.15 -3.13 17.82
C PRO A 213 -23.42 -3.90 18.93
N GLU A 214 -23.91 -5.09 19.26
CA GLU A 214 -23.34 -5.92 20.32
C GLU A 214 -21.85 -6.25 20.10
N TYR A 215 -21.48 -6.63 18.88
CA TYR A 215 -20.07 -6.93 18.58
C TYR A 215 -19.15 -5.73 18.82
N VAL A 216 -19.61 -4.51 18.53
CA VAL A 216 -18.83 -3.27 18.77
C VAL A 216 -18.64 -3.04 20.27
N ARG A 217 -19.70 -3.30 21.07
CA ARG A 217 -19.64 -3.21 22.53
C ARG A 217 -18.69 -4.25 23.10
N THR A 218 -18.79 -5.49 22.64
CA THR A 218 -17.90 -6.59 23.07
C THR A 218 -16.44 -6.26 22.79
N MET A 219 -16.10 -5.86 21.56
CA MET A 219 -14.75 -5.45 21.20
C MET A 219 -14.24 -4.28 22.05
N ALA A 220 -15.09 -3.28 22.31
CA ALA A 220 -14.72 -2.15 23.14
C ALA A 220 -14.50 -2.52 24.61
N ALA A 221 -15.28 -3.47 25.15
CA ALA A 221 -15.06 -4.01 26.50
C ALA A 221 -13.74 -4.79 26.61
N GLU A 222 -13.43 -5.62 25.62
CA GLU A 222 -12.15 -6.35 25.54
C GLU A 222 -10.97 -5.37 25.45
N THR A 223 -11.07 -4.33 24.59
CA THR A 223 -10.08 -3.26 24.48
C THR A 223 -9.90 -2.50 25.80
N ALA A 224 -10.98 -2.23 26.54
CA ALA A 224 -10.89 -1.60 27.85
C ALA A 224 -10.13 -2.50 28.83
N ALA A 225 -10.45 -3.79 28.87
CA ALA A 225 -9.78 -4.76 29.73
C ALA A 225 -8.26 -4.88 29.40
N GLU A 226 -7.89 -4.95 28.13
CA GLU A 226 -6.49 -4.96 27.67
C GLU A 226 -5.72 -3.70 28.12
N LYS A 227 -6.41 -2.54 28.11
CA LYS A 227 -5.82 -1.26 28.55
C LYS A 227 -5.92 -1.04 30.07
N GLY A 228 -6.50 -1.98 30.83
CA GLY A 228 -6.71 -1.84 32.27
C GLY A 228 -7.72 -0.75 32.65
N LEU A 229 -8.70 -0.48 31.77
CA LEU A 229 -9.77 0.50 31.96
C LEU A 229 -11.09 -0.20 32.36
N GLU A 230 -11.97 0.53 33.06
CA GLU A 230 -13.35 0.11 33.32
C GLU A 230 -14.25 0.55 32.15
N GLY A 231 -15.27 -0.24 31.83
CA GLY A 231 -16.27 0.07 30.82
C GLY A 231 -15.87 -0.34 29.41
N TRP A 232 -15.89 0.58 28.47
CA TRP A 232 -15.70 0.35 27.03
C TRP A 232 -14.72 1.36 26.46
N ALA A 233 -13.70 0.89 25.75
CA ALA A 233 -12.66 1.72 25.17
C ALA A 233 -12.72 1.69 23.63
N PHE A 234 -12.86 2.86 23.02
CA PHE A 234 -12.83 3.03 21.57
C PHE A 234 -11.54 3.72 21.14
N THR A 235 -10.89 3.15 20.11
CA THR A 235 -9.63 3.63 19.56
C THR A 235 -9.84 4.28 18.20
N LEU A 236 -8.76 4.76 17.57
CA LEU A 236 -8.79 5.27 16.20
C LEU A 236 -8.53 4.20 15.14
N ASP A 237 -8.44 2.93 15.53
CA ASP A 237 -8.37 1.81 14.60
C ASP A 237 -9.67 1.67 13.81
N ALA A 238 -9.58 1.31 12.54
CA ALA A 238 -10.74 1.27 11.66
C ALA A 238 -11.93 0.43 12.19
N PRO A 239 -11.74 -0.80 12.76
CA PRO A 239 -12.84 -1.59 13.29
C PRO A 239 -13.49 -1.01 14.56
N SER A 240 -12.84 -0.06 15.24
CA SER A 240 -13.38 0.66 16.39
C SER A 240 -14.01 1.99 15.97
N TYR A 241 -13.28 2.78 15.19
CA TYR A 241 -13.65 4.12 14.77
C TYR A 241 -14.86 4.15 13.83
N SER A 242 -14.83 3.35 12.75
CA SER A 242 -15.86 3.41 11.70
C SER A 242 -17.25 2.99 12.21
N PRO A 243 -17.41 1.84 12.91
CA PRO A 243 -18.72 1.49 13.47
C PRO A 243 -19.22 2.47 14.52
N PHE A 244 -18.32 3.11 15.30
CA PHE A 244 -18.72 4.13 16.25
C PHE A 244 -19.39 5.32 15.55
N LEU A 245 -18.83 5.79 14.45
CA LEU A 245 -19.42 6.88 13.66
C LEU A 245 -20.73 6.47 12.95
N GLN A 246 -20.84 5.23 12.53
CA GLN A 246 -22.01 4.72 11.81
C GLN A 246 -23.20 4.46 12.74
N TYR A 247 -22.97 3.96 13.95
CA TYR A 247 -24.03 3.42 14.79
C TYR A 247 -24.30 4.19 16.07
N SER A 248 -23.32 4.86 16.68
CA SER A 248 -23.55 5.58 17.94
C SER A 248 -24.62 6.67 17.80
N GLU A 249 -25.65 6.62 18.63
CA GLU A 249 -26.67 7.67 18.71
C GLU A 249 -26.15 8.96 19.37
N LYS A 250 -25.03 8.87 20.08
CA LYS A 250 -24.46 9.99 20.85
C LYS A 250 -23.65 10.92 19.94
N ARG A 251 -24.33 11.92 19.40
CA ARG A 251 -23.74 12.90 18.46
C ARG A 251 -22.47 13.56 18.98
N ASP A 252 -22.43 13.91 20.27
CA ASP A 252 -21.27 14.59 20.86
C ASP A 252 -20.06 13.64 20.95
N LEU A 253 -20.28 12.35 21.23
CA LEU A 253 -19.23 11.34 21.23
C LEU A 253 -18.75 11.04 19.79
N ARG A 254 -19.65 10.99 18.79
CA ARG A 254 -19.24 10.92 17.39
C ARG A 254 -18.36 12.10 16.99
N LYS A 255 -18.74 13.33 17.39
CA LYS A 255 -17.93 14.52 17.16
C LYS A 255 -16.56 14.40 17.81
N GLN A 256 -16.50 13.92 19.05
CA GLN A 256 -15.25 13.76 19.81
C GLN A 256 -14.28 12.81 19.10
N ILE A 257 -14.73 11.60 18.77
CA ILE A 257 -13.86 10.61 18.12
C ILE A 257 -13.51 10.99 16.67
N TRP A 258 -14.47 11.60 15.94
CA TRP A 258 -14.21 12.15 14.59
C TRP A 258 -13.14 13.23 14.63
N THR A 259 -13.25 14.16 15.58
CA THR A 259 -12.26 15.23 15.75
C THR A 259 -10.90 14.65 16.05
N ALA A 260 -10.81 13.72 17.00
CA ALA A 260 -9.54 13.06 17.35
C ALA A 260 -8.89 12.38 16.15
N TYR A 261 -9.68 11.70 15.32
CA TYR A 261 -9.16 11.04 14.11
C TYR A 261 -8.66 12.05 13.06
N ASN A 262 -9.40 13.12 12.81
CA ASN A 262 -9.11 14.07 11.74
C ASN A 262 -8.18 15.23 12.17
N THR A 263 -7.81 15.28 13.45
CA THR A 263 -6.79 16.21 13.97
C THR A 263 -5.54 15.48 14.47
N ARG A 264 -5.45 14.15 14.30
CA ARG A 264 -4.27 13.40 14.74
C ARG A 264 -3.03 13.86 13.98
N ALA A 265 -1.93 13.95 14.68
CA ALA A 265 -0.67 14.48 14.17
C ALA A 265 -0.75 15.94 13.64
N LEU A 266 -1.72 16.72 14.10
CA LEU A 266 -1.85 18.15 13.83
C LEU A 266 -1.71 18.93 15.15
N GLY A 267 -0.48 19.10 15.61
CA GLY A 267 -0.15 19.74 16.89
C GLY A 267 0.12 18.74 18.02
N GLY A 268 0.56 19.26 19.17
CA GLY A 268 0.90 18.45 20.34
C GLY A 268 2.24 17.73 20.22
N GLU A 269 2.35 16.58 20.88
CA GLU A 269 3.60 15.82 20.98
C GLU A 269 4.01 15.18 19.64
N PHE A 270 3.03 14.74 18.86
CA PHE A 270 3.24 14.00 17.60
C PHE A 270 2.92 14.84 16.35
N ASP A 271 3.28 16.12 16.39
CA ASP A 271 2.94 17.09 15.35
C ASP A 271 3.69 16.85 14.03
N ASN A 272 2.95 16.73 12.94
CA ASN A 272 3.47 16.60 11.58
C ASN A 272 3.35 17.89 10.75
N THR A 273 2.76 18.97 11.26
CA THR A 273 2.49 20.18 10.46
C THR A 273 3.77 20.77 9.85
N GLU A 274 4.84 20.92 10.63
CA GLU A 274 6.14 21.39 10.13
C GLU A 274 6.92 20.29 9.40
N ILE A 275 6.69 19.01 9.72
CA ILE A 275 7.32 17.89 9.02
C ILE A 275 6.78 17.80 7.58
N VAL A 276 5.49 17.98 7.34
CA VAL A 276 4.88 18.10 6.00
C VAL A 276 5.59 19.19 5.20
N ARG A 277 5.70 20.39 5.78
CA ARG A 277 6.37 21.53 5.14
C ARG A 277 7.84 21.23 4.82
N LYS A 278 8.56 20.61 5.75
CA LYS A 278 9.95 20.19 5.55
C LYS A 278 10.07 19.18 4.41
N ILE A 279 9.20 18.17 4.34
CA ILE A 279 9.19 17.17 3.27
C ILE A 279 8.96 17.83 1.90
N VAL A 280 7.98 18.73 1.81
CA VAL A 280 7.66 19.45 0.56
C VAL A 280 8.83 20.35 0.14
N ASP A 281 9.43 21.10 1.05
CA ASP A 281 10.60 21.97 0.77
C ASP A 281 11.79 21.15 0.24
N LEU A 282 12.08 20.02 0.89
CA LEU A 282 13.16 19.13 0.45
C LEU A 282 12.88 18.54 -0.94
N ARG A 283 11.64 18.14 -1.22
CA ARG A 283 11.22 17.64 -2.54
C ARG A 283 11.36 18.72 -3.63
N ILE A 284 10.99 19.96 -3.34
CA ILE A 284 11.19 21.09 -4.27
C ILE A 284 12.68 21.28 -4.54
N LYS A 285 13.52 21.33 -3.51
CA LYS A 285 14.98 21.49 -3.64
C LYS A 285 15.62 20.35 -4.44
N ILE A 286 15.23 19.11 -4.15
CA ILE A 286 15.72 17.93 -4.85
C ILE A 286 15.29 17.98 -6.34
N ALA A 287 14.02 18.26 -6.62
CA ALA A 287 13.56 18.38 -8.00
C ALA A 287 14.31 19.48 -8.76
N ASN A 288 14.47 20.66 -8.15
CA ASN A 288 15.14 21.80 -8.80
C ASN A 288 16.62 21.53 -9.08
N ILE A 289 17.37 20.90 -8.14
CA ILE A 289 18.79 20.59 -8.37
C ILE A 289 18.97 19.55 -9.47
N LEU A 290 17.98 18.66 -9.68
CA LEU A 290 17.93 17.68 -10.74
C LEU A 290 17.41 18.26 -12.07
N GLY A 291 17.05 19.57 -12.11
CA GLY A 291 16.63 20.28 -13.33
C GLY A 291 15.13 20.27 -13.60
N TYR A 292 14.31 19.84 -12.67
CA TYR A 292 12.84 19.85 -12.77
C TYR A 292 12.26 21.10 -12.10
N GLU A 293 11.18 21.64 -12.65
CA GLU A 293 10.50 22.83 -12.09
C GLU A 293 9.79 22.49 -10.77
N THR A 294 9.11 21.35 -10.73
CA THR A 294 8.38 20.86 -9.55
C THR A 294 8.71 19.41 -9.26
N TYR A 295 8.38 18.97 -8.05
CA TYR A 295 8.53 17.54 -7.71
C TYR A 295 7.59 16.64 -8.54
N ALA A 296 6.41 17.14 -8.90
CA ALA A 296 5.49 16.40 -9.78
C ALA A 296 6.11 16.17 -11.17
N ASP A 297 6.82 17.14 -11.75
CA ASP A 297 7.53 16.94 -13.04
C ASP A 297 8.57 15.82 -12.93
N TYR A 298 9.32 15.78 -11.83
CA TYR A 298 10.28 14.70 -11.55
C TYR A 298 9.58 13.34 -11.40
N ALA A 299 8.54 13.26 -10.57
CA ALA A 299 7.89 11.98 -10.26
C ALA A 299 7.12 11.39 -11.45
N LEU A 300 6.42 12.23 -12.22
CA LEU A 300 5.53 11.80 -13.29
C LEU A 300 6.23 11.38 -14.59
N GLU A 301 7.48 11.77 -14.78
CA GLU A 301 8.25 11.36 -15.96
C GLU A 301 8.29 9.83 -16.15
N GLU A 302 8.32 9.09 -15.03
CA GLU A 302 8.35 7.62 -15.00
C GLU A 302 6.97 7.00 -14.68
N ARG A 303 5.88 7.66 -15.08
CA ARG A 303 4.49 7.18 -14.94
C ARG A 303 3.83 7.03 -16.32
N MET A 304 2.71 6.32 -16.40
CA MET A 304 1.91 6.25 -17.63
C MET A 304 1.39 7.63 -18.03
N ALA A 305 1.00 8.46 -17.07
CA ALA A 305 0.48 9.81 -17.30
C ALA A 305 1.52 10.82 -17.84
N LYS A 306 2.81 10.60 -17.58
CA LYS A 306 3.98 11.34 -18.08
C LYS A 306 4.16 12.76 -17.55
N ASP A 307 3.13 13.55 -17.31
CA ASP A 307 3.25 14.97 -16.92
C ASP A 307 2.11 15.46 -16.01
N LYS A 308 2.38 16.57 -15.28
CA LYS A 308 1.45 17.17 -14.32
C LYS A 308 0.18 17.74 -14.97
N LYS A 309 0.24 18.15 -16.24
CA LYS A 309 -0.94 18.66 -16.95
C LYS A 309 -1.92 17.53 -17.21
N THR A 310 -1.43 16.41 -17.73
CA THR A 310 -2.24 15.21 -17.97
C THR A 310 -2.93 14.74 -16.69
N VAL A 311 -2.21 14.71 -15.55
CA VAL A 311 -2.78 14.29 -14.26
C VAL A 311 -3.82 15.29 -13.76
N ASN A 312 -3.54 16.59 -13.81
CA ASN A 312 -4.48 17.61 -13.36
C ASN A 312 -5.76 17.62 -14.21
N ASP A 313 -5.62 17.55 -15.54
CA ASP A 313 -6.76 17.47 -16.45
C ASP A 313 -7.60 16.21 -16.13
N PHE A 314 -6.96 15.05 -15.99
CA PHE A 314 -7.63 13.80 -15.63
C PHE A 314 -8.41 13.89 -14.30
N ILE A 315 -7.80 14.46 -13.25
CA ILE A 315 -8.48 14.67 -11.96
C ILE A 315 -9.69 15.58 -12.13
N LEU A 316 -9.54 16.72 -12.83
CA LEU A 316 -10.61 17.71 -12.98
C LEU A 316 -11.73 17.20 -13.89
N ASP A 317 -11.41 16.50 -14.97
CA ASP A 317 -12.39 15.91 -15.88
C ASP A 317 -13.31 14.89 -15.19
N LEU A 318 -12.82 14.22 -14.13
CA LEU A 318 -13.62 13.35 -13.28
C LEU A 318 -14.30 14.10 -12.12
N LEU A 319 -13.60 15.08 -11.51
CA LEU A 319 -14.05 15.76 -10.29
C LEU A 319 -15.24 16.70 -10.56
N GLU A 320 -15.12 17.55 -11.57
CA GLU A 320 -16.16 18.56 -11.85
C GLU A 320 -17.53 17.95 -12.15
N PRO A 321 -17.67 16.92 -13.02
CA PRO A 321 -18.94 16.23 -13.21
C PRO A 321 -19.45 15.52 -11.95
N SER A 322 -18.55 14.94 -11.15
CA SER A 322 -18.91 14.19 -9.95
C SER A 322 -19.47 15.08 -8.82
N LEU A 323 -19.15 16.39 -8.79
CA LEU A 323 -19.64 17.31 -7.77
C LEU A 323 -21.17 17.40 -7.71
N GLU A 324 -21.86 17.36 -8.83
CA GLU A 324 -23.33 17.39 -8.87
C GLU A 324 -23.94 16.11 -8.27
N PHE A 325 -23.34 14.96 -8.55
CA PHE A 325 -23.76 13.70 -7.97
C PHE A 325 -23.49 13.67 -6.45
N ALA A 326 -22.32 14.10 -6.01
CA ALA A 326 -21.98 14.17 -4.58
C ALA A 326 -22.91 15.12 -3.80
N LYS A 327 -23.25 16.27 -4.37
CA LYS A 327 -24.22 17.21 -3.76
C LYS A 327 -25.61 16.58 -3.65
N LYS A 328 -26.02 15.83 -4.67
CA LYS A 328 -27.29 15.08 -4.66
C LYS A 328 -27.27 14.00 -3.56
N ASP A 329 -26.22 13.20 -3.48
CA ASP A 329 -26.04 12.18 -2.46
C ASP A 329 -26.20 12.78 -1.05
N ILE A 330 -25.49 13.88 -0.76
CA ILE A 330 -25.54 14.57 0.54
C ILE A 330 -26.93 15.14 0.80
N ALA A 331 -27.60 15.71 -0.21
CA ALA A 331 -28.94 16.27 -0.06
C ALA A 331 -29.97 15.18 0.25
N GLU A 332 -29.86 14.00 -0.35
CA GLU A 332 -30.74 12.85 -0.06
C GLU A 332 -30.55 12.35 1.37
N VAL A 333 -29.30 12.17 1.82
CA VAL A 333 -28.98 11.80 3.21
C VAL A 333 -29.51 12.87 4.18
N PHE A 334 -29.33 14.16 3.87
CA PHE A 334 -29.82 15.27 4.70
C PHE A 334 -31.36 15.28 4.78
N ALA A 335 -32.04 15.10 3.65
CA ALA A 335 -33.51 15.05 3.61
C ALA A 335 -34.04 13.87 4.45
N TYR A 336 -33.41 12.70 4.38
CA TYR A 336 -33.71 11.56 5.21
C TYR A 336 -33.48 11.86 6.70
N ALA A 337 -32.34 12.45 7.05
CA ALA A 337 -32.03 12.85 8.42
C ALA A 337 -33.08 13.81 9.00
N LYS A 338 -33.45 14.83 8.23
CA LYS A 338 -34.50 15.80 8.61
C LYS A 338 -35.85 15.12 8.86
N LYS A 339 -36.26 14.19 8.01
CA LYS A 339 -37.50 13.42 8.17
C LYS A 339 -37.48 12.56 9.43
N ASN A 340 -36.30 12.13 9.89
CA ASN A 340 -36.10 11.25 11.03
C ASN A 340 -35.58 11.98 12.30
N GLY A 341 -35.84 13.31 12.41
CA GLY A 341 -35.65 14.05 13.66
C GLY A 341 -34.30 14.78 13.79
N PHE A 342 -33.52 14.87 12.73
CA PHE A 342 -32.29 15.69 12.78
C PHE A 342 -32.66 17.19 12.77
N GLU A 343 -32.27 17.90 13.81
CA GLU A 343 -32.63 19.33 13.99
C GLU A 343 -31.61 20.28 13.36
N GLY A 344 -30.38 19.81 13.06
CA GLY A 344 -29.29 20.62 12.45
C GLY A 344 -29.69 21.28 11.14
N GLN A 345 -29.08 22.41 10.81
CA GLN A 345 -29.33 23.14 9.56
C GLN A 345 -28.60 22.50 8.37
N ARG A 346 -27.60 21.69 8.64
CA ARG A 346 -26.80 20.91 7.67
C ARG A 346 -26.20 19.71 8.36
N LEU A 347 -25.73 18.72 7.59
CA LEU A 347 -24.90 17.64 8.12
C LEU A 347 -23.47 18.14 8.35
N GLU A 348 -22.94 17.87 9.51
CA GLU A 348 -21.51 17.99 9.78
C GLU A 348 -20.80 16.64 9.49
N SER A 349 -19.49 16.65 9.36
CA SER A 349 -18.74 15.43 8.99
C SER A 349 -18.95 14.25 9.93
N TRP A 350 -19.14 14.50 11.25
CA TRP A 350 -19.48 13.48 12.24
C TRP A 350 -20.95 13.04 12.24
N ASP A 351 -21.80 13.69 11.45
CA ASP A 351 -23.21 13.32 11.27
C ASP A 351 -23.40 12.45 10.02
N PHE A 352 -22.55 12.67 8.99
CA PHE A 352 -22.73 12.06 7.69
C PHE A 352 -22.68 10.53 7.75
N GLY A 353 -21.67 9.93 8.41
CA GLY A 353 -21.55 8.48 8.56
C GLY A 353 -22.78 7.84 9.22
N TYR A 354 -23.30 8.48 10.27
CA TYR A 354 -24.48 8.01 10.99
C TYR A 354 -25.76 8.04 10.15
N TRP A 355 -26.02 9.15 9.47
CA TRP A 355 -27.23 9.31 8.69
C TRP A 355 -27.18 8.59 7.34
N SER A 356 -26.01 8.48 6.74
CA SER A 356 -25.83 7.72 5.50
C SER A 356 -26.04 6.22 5.74
N GLU A 357 -25.55 5.65 6.85
CA GLU A 357 -25.81 4.23 7.15
C GLU A 357 -27.30 3.96 7.35
N ARG A 358 -27.99 4.79 8.11
CA ARG A 358 -29.46 4.67 8.31
C ARG A 358 -30.27 4.89 7.03
N TYR A 359 -29.80 5.77 6.15
CA TYR A 359 -30.45 5.97 4.85
C TYR A 359 -30.23 4.76 3.95
N LYS A 360 -29.02 4.18 3.95
CA LYS A 360 -28.72 2.93 3.26
C LYS A 360 -29.61 1.78 3.74
N GLU A 361 -29.72 1.61 5.05
CA GLU A 361 -30.62 0.62 5.65
C GLU A 361 -32.08 0.82 5.22
N ALA A 362 -32.56 2.06 5.21
CA ALA A 362 -33.94 2.37 4.83
C ALA A 362 -34.22 2.20 3.32
N GLU A 363 -33.27 2.58 2.46
CA GLU A 363 -33.43 2.56 1.00
C GLU A 363 -33.25 1.16 0.41
N TYR A 364 -32.19 0.46 0.87
CA TYR A 364 -31.83 -0.87 0.35
C TYR A 364 -32.29 -2.02 1.26
N SER A 365 -32.85 -1.73 2.43
CA SER A 365 -33.14 -2.74 3.45
C SER A 365 -31.92 -3.63 3.75
N LEU A 366 -30.74 -3.04 3.78
CA LEU A 366 -29.46 -3.72 3.93
C LEU A 366 -28.71 -3.16 5.14
N SER A 367 -28.47 -4.00 6.14
CA SER A 367 -27.65 -3.70 7.30
C SER A 367 -26.32 -4.46 7.23
N ALA A 368 -25.21 -3.82 7.62
CA ALA A 368 -23.93 -4.51 7.75
C ALA A 368 -23.99 -5.65 8.77
N GLU A 369 -24.81 -5.50 9.82
CA GLU A 369 -25.04 -6.54 10.83
C GLU A 369 -25.74 -7.79 10.26
N GLU A 370 -26.65 -7.60 9.30
CA GLU A 370 -27.33 -8.69 8.60
C GLU A 370 -26.38 -9.49 7.72
N LEU A 371 -25.34 -8.83 7.20
CA LEU A 371 -24.35 -9.44 6.31
C LEU A 371 -23.21 -10.16 7.05
N LYS A 372 -22.74 -9.61 8.16
CA LYS A 372 -21.58 -10.15 8.90
C LYS A 372 -21.64 -11.66 9.17
N PRO A 373 -22.76 -12.26 9.58
CA PRO A 373 -22.82 -13.69 9.82
C PRO A 373 -22.47 -14.59 8.63
N TYR A 374 -22.49 -14.03 7.42
CA TYR A 374 -22.17 -14.75 6.18
C TYR A 374 -20.72 -14.57 5.72
N PHE A 375 -19.96 -13.69 6.38
CA PHE A 375 -18.57 -13.36 6.05
C PHE A 375 -17.62 -13.69 7.20
N GLN A 376 -17.62 -14.96 7.64
CA GLN A 376 -16.61 -15.46 8.55
C GLN A 376 -15.24 -15.45 7.84
N LEU A 377 -14.20 -14.92 8.48
CA LEU A 377 -12.87 -14.73 7.87
C LEU A 377 -12.30 -16.02 7.27
N GLU A 378 -12.36 -17.15 7.98
CA GLU A 378 -11.88 -18.44 7.45
C GLU A 378 -12.60 -18.84 6.15
N SER A 379 -13.92 -18.68 6.11
CA SER A 379 -14.72 -18.93 4.90
C SER A 379 -14.39 -17.97 3.77
N CYS A 380 -14.05 -16.71 4.11
CA CYS A 380 -13.61 -15.71 3.13
C CYS A 380 -12.20 -16.04 2.59
N ILE A 381 -11.29 -16.55 3.42
CA ILE A 381 -9.96 -17.04 2.98
C ILE A 381 -10.14 -18.17 1.97
N ASP A 382 -10.94 -19.18 2.32
CA ASP A 382 -11.23 -20.30 1.42
C ASP A 382 -11.88 -19.83 0.10
N ALA A 383 -12.76 -18.82 0.16
CA ALA A 383 -13.44 -18.25 -1.00
C ALA A 383 -12.48 -17.48 -1.92
N VAL A 384 -11.59 -16.67 -1.36
CA VAL A 384 -10.60 -15.89 -2.13
C VAL A 384 -9.59 -16.83 -2.78
N PHE A 385 -9.11 -17.84 -2.06
CA PHE A 385 -8.23 -18.87 -2.62
C PHE A 385 -8.97 -19.72 -3.67
N GLY A 386 -10.24 -20.08 -3.41
CA GLY A 386 -11.09 -20.79 -4.35
C GLY A 386 -11.35 -20.01 -5.64
N LEU A 387 -11.46 -18.67 -5.57
CA LEU A 387 -11.55 -17.81 -6.73
C LEU A 387 -10.28 -17.92 -7.60
N ALA A 388 -9.12 -17.78 -6.98
CA ALA A 388 -7.84 -17.91 -7.69
C ALA A 388 -7.64 -19.32 -8.28
N SER A 389 -8.03 -20.36 -7.53
CA SER A 389 -8.00 -21.73 -8.02
C SER A 389 -8.91 -21.93 -9.24
N ARG A 390 -10.12 -21.35 -9.23
CA ARG A 390 -11.07 -21.42 -10.34
C ARG A 390 -10.59 -20.67 -11.57
N LEU A 391 -9.98 -19.50 -11.38
CA LEU A 391 -9.49 -18.65 -12.48
C LEU A 391 -8.19 -19.16 -13.09
N TYR A 392 -7.23 -19.58 -12.23
CA TYR A 392 -5.85 -19.81 -12.63
C TYR A 392 -5.35 -21.25 -12.39
N GLY A 393 -6.15 -22.11 -11.74
CA GLY A 393 -5.76 -23.49 -11.44
C GLY A 393 -4.77 -23.65 -10.28
N ILE A 394 -4.41 -22.59 -9.58
CA ILE A 394 -3.46 -22.64 -8.45
C ILE A 394 -4.11 -23.18 -7.18
N SER A 395 -3.30 -23.65 -6.25
CA SER A 395 -3.74 -24.15 -4.94
C SER A 395 -2.91 -23.58 -3.80
N PHE A 396 -3.50 -23.56 -2.60
CA PHE A 396 -2.92 -23.02 -1.38
C PHE A 396 -2.89 -24.11 -0.31
N GLU A 397 -1.73 -24.31 0.31
CA GLU A 397 -1.52 -25.28 1.39
C GLU A 397 -0.99 -24.55 2.63
N GLU A 398 -1.72 -24.58 3.74
CA GLU A 398 -1.27 -23.94 4.99
C GLU A 398 -0.02 -24.64 5.53
N ARG A 399 0.99 -23.85 5.90
CA ARG A 399 2.32 -24.31 6.30
C ARG A 399 2.61 -23.98 7.76
N ASN A 400 2.08 -24.79 8.66
CA ASN A 400 2.31 -24.67 10.11
C ASN A 400 3.75 -25.04 10.54
N ASP A 401 4.57 -25.55 9.64
CA ASP A 401 5.99 -25.86 9.85
C ASP A 401 6.92 -24.67 9.53
N LEU A 402 6.39 -23.58 8.95
CA LEU A 402 7.13 -22.35 8.72
C LEU A 402 6.91 -21.34 9.86
N PRO A 403 7.99 -20.69 10.35
CA PRO A 403 7.86 -19.67 11.37
C PRO A 403 7.17 -18.42 10.80
N VAL A 404 6.40 -17.74 11.66
CA VAL A 404 5.73 -16.48 11.39
C VAL A 404 6.19 -15.41 12.38
N TYR A 405 6.05 -14.14 12.02
CA TYR A 405 6.52 -13.02 12.87
C TYR A 405 5.53 -12.61 13.97
N HIS A 406 4.29 -13.09 13.92
CA HIS A 406 3.26 -12.89 14.93
C HIS A 406 2.28 -14.07 14.90
N GLU A 407 1.65 -14.39 16.05
CA GLU A 407 0.72 -15.52 16.18
C GLU A 407 -0.54 -15.43 15.31
N ASP A 408 -0.95 -14.21 14.94
CA ASP A 408 -2.08 -13.96 14.03
C ASP A 408 -1.75 -14.23 12.56
N VAL A 409 -0.47 -14.39 12.20
CA VAL A 409 -0.04 -14.54 10.81
C VAL A 409 -0.14 -15.99 10.37
N LYS A 410 -0.74 -16.21 9.20
CA LYS A 410 -0.78 -17.51 8.55
C LYS A 410 0.20 -17.57 7.38
N ALA A 411 0.87 -18.71 7.22
CA ALA A 411 1.77 -18.96 6.10
C ALA A 411 1.19 -20.05 5.19
N TYR A 412 1.31 -19.86 3.88
CA TYR A 412 0.83 -20.77 2.86
C TYR A 412 1.91 -21.03 1.80
N GLU A 413 1.94 -22.26 1.29
CA GLU A 413 2.59 -22.56 0.02
C GLU A 413 1.57 -22.45 -1.11
N VAL A 414 1.92 -21.69 -2.15
CA VAL A 414 1.13 -21.60 -3.37
C VAL A 414 1.76 -22.49 -4.42
N LYS A 415 0.93 -23.36 -5.04
CA LYS A 415 1.35 -24.27 -6.10
C LYS A 415 0.61 -23.98 -7.39
N ASP A 416 1.31 -24.09 -8.51
CA ASP A 416 0.69 -23.95 -9.84
C ASP A 416 -0.15 -25.19 -10.18
N ALA A 417 -0.86 -25.14 -11.29
CA ALA A 417 -1.75 -26.19 -11.78
C ALA A 417 -1.05 -27.56 -12.00
N ASP A 418 0.25 -27.54 -12.28
CA ASP A 418 1.09 -28.74 -12.42
C ASP A 418 1.66 -29.25 -11.09
N GLY A 419 1.35 -28.58 -9.97
CA GLY A 419 1.83 -28.89 -8.63
C GLY A 419 3.20 -28.32 -8.29
N SER A 420 3.85 -27.57 -9.18
CA SER A 420 5.12 -26.90 -8.91
C SER A 420 4.95 -25.76 -7.90
N HIS A 421 6.00 -25.51 -7.11
CA HIS A 421 6.04 -24.41 -6.15
C HIS A 421 6.01 -23.07 -6.87
N LEU A 422 5.07 -22.18 -6.52
CA LEU A 422 4.88 -20.88 -7.14
C LEU A 422 5.27 -19.72 -6.23
N ALA A 423 4.94 -19.79 -4.95
CA ALA A 423 5.28 -18.76 -3.96
C ALA A 423 5.12 -19.27 -2.51
N LEU A 424 5.74 -18.56 -1.56
CA LEU A 424 5.26 -18.51 -0.18
C LEU A 424 4.38 -17.28 -0.01
N PHE A 425 3.25 -17.46 0.66
CA PHE A 425 2.27 -16.41 0.90
C PHE A 425 1.96 -16.29 2.39
N TYR A 426 2.09 -15.10 2.95
CA TYR A 426 1.79 -14.79 4.34
C TYR A 426 0.58 -13.85 4.41
N ALA A 427 -0.32 -14.09 5.37
CA ALA A 427 -1.51 -13.27 5.57
C ALA A 427 -1.63 -12.83 7.03
N ASP A 428 -1.71 -11.53 7.24
CA ASP A 428 -1.74 -10.86 8.53
C ASP A 428 -2.97 -9.96 8.64
N PHE A 429 -4.05 -10.47 9.22
CA PHE A 429 -5.37 -9.86 9.08
C PHE A 429 -5.73 -8.83 10.16
N PHE A 430 -5.21 -8.93 11.39
CA PHE A 430 -5.77 -8.21 12.52
C PHE A 430 -4.96 -6.97 12.96
N PRO A 431 -5.64 -5.92 13.46
CA PRO A 431 -4.97 -4.74 14.01
C PRO A 431 -4.25 -5.04 15.31
N ARG A 432 -3.18 -4.31 15.56
CA ARG A 432 -2.43 -4.27 16.83
C ARG A 432 -1.64 -2.97 16.94
N ALA A 433 -1.28 -2.56 18.15
CA ALA A 433 -0.57 -1.30 18.41
C ALA A 433 0.80 -1.20 17.68
N SER A 434 1.41 -2.33 17.35
CA SER A 434 2.66 -2.42 16.60
C SER A 434 2.49 -2.42 15.08
N LYS A 435 1.27 -2.31 14.56
CA LYS A 435 0.94 -2.36 13.13
C LYS A 435 0.39 -1.02 12.64
N ARG A 436 0.86 -0.58 11.48
CA ARG A 436 0.31 0.58 10.76
C ARG A 436 -1.15 0.33 10.36
N GLY A 437 -1.98 1.35 10.40
CA GLY A 437 -3.36 1.30 9.88
C GLY A 437 -3.42 1.21 8.37
N GLY A 438 -4.55 0.73 7.85
CA GLY A 438 -4.78 0.49 6.42
C GLY A 438 -4.54 -0.97 6.03
N ALA A 439 -4.37 -1.21 4.74
CA ALA A 439 -4.03 -2.51 4.17
C ALA A 439 -2.96 -2.33 3.10
N TRP A 440 -2.15 -3.35 2.88
CA TRP A 440 -1.10 -3.34 1.85
C TRP A 440 -0.57 -4.74 1.57
N MET A 441 0.04 -4.88 0.39
CA MET A 441 0.87 -6.02 0.02
C MET A 441 2.35 -5.60 0.02
N THR A 442 3.24 -6.49 0.44
CA THR A 442 4.68 -6.35 0.23
C THR A 442 5.33 -7.74 0.03
N SER A 443 6.63 -7.76 -0.25
CA SER A 443 7.41 -8.99 -0.41
C SER A 443 8.57 -9.04 0.57
N PHE A 444 8.83 -10.23 1.11
CA PHE A 444 10.10 -10.51 1.81
C PHE A 444 11.20 -10.89 0.82
N ARG A 445 10.83 -11.36 -0.35
CA ARG A 445 11.71 -11.70 -1.48
C ARG A 445 10.91 -11.63 -2.78
N ASP A 446 11.47 -10.94 -3.77
CA ASP A 446 10.90 -10.89 -5.12
C ASP A 446 11.34 -12.10 -5.95
N GLN A 447 10.59 -12.39 -7.02
CA GLN A 447 10.94 -13.43 -7.97
C GLN A 447 12.16 -12.99 -8.79
N SER A 448 13.08 -13.92 -9.05
CA SER A 448 14.25 -13.67 -9.89
C SER A 448 14.82 -14.96 -10.48
N ILE A 449 15.58 -14.83 -11.56
CA ILE A 449 16.36 -15.94 -12.15
C ILE A 449 17.82 -15.48 -12.29
N LYS A 450 18.72 -16.07 -11.49
CA LYS A 450 20.16 -15.81 -11.58
C LYS A 450 20.90 -17.10 -11.92
N ASP A 451 21.77 -17.07 -12.92
CA ASP A 451 22.56 -18.23 -13.37
C ASP A 451 21.70 -19.48 -13.68
N GLY A 452 20.49 -19.28 -14.20
CA GLY A 452 19.52 -20.34 -14.48
C GLY A 452 18.83 -20.92 -13.26
N VAL A 453 19.05 -20.37 -12.06
CA VAL A 453 18.38 -20.76 -10.82
C VAL A 453 17.28 -19.76 -10.52
N GLU A 454 16.04 -20.25 -10.51
CA GLU A 454 14.88 -19.44 -10.15
C GLU A 454 14.71 -19.39 -8.63
N LYS A 455 14.48 -18.19 -8.11
CA LYS A 455 14.00 -17.94 -6.73
C LYS A 455 12.56 -17.42 -6.82
N ARG A 456 11.62 -18.23 -6.33
CA ARG A 456 10.20 -17.86 -6.28
C ARG A 456 9.94 -16.87 -5.15
N PRO A 457 8.93 -16.00 -5.27
CA PRO A 457 8.69 -14.89 -4.35
C PRO A 457 8.14 -15.34 -2.99
N HIS A 458 8.36 -14.49 -1.97
CA HIS A 458 7.72 -14.57 -0.66
C HIS A 458 6.85 -13.33 -0.47
N ILE A 459 5.55 -13.49 -0.60
CA ILE A 459 4.57 -12.40 -0.62
C ILE A 459 3.86 -12.32 0.73
N THR A 460 3.54 -11.12 1.17
CA THR A 460 2.69 -10.92 2.35
C THR A 460 1.62 -9.87 2.09
N ILE A 461 0.41 -10.14 2.58
CA ILE A 461 -0.64 -9.12 2.71
C ILE A 461 -0.84 -8.81 4.19
N VAL A 462 -1.09 -7.55 4.47
CA VAL A 462 -1.34 -7.04 5.82
C VAL A 462 -2.60 -6.21 5.80
N THR A 463 -3.53 -6.50 6.71
CA THR A 463 -4.79 -5.76 6.85
C THR A 463 -5.07 -5.43 8.32
N ASN A 464 -6.18 -4.74 8.57
CA ASN A 464 -6.64 -4.38 9.92
C ASN A 464 -8.13 -4.71 10.05
N PHE A 465 -8.49 -5.98 9.87
CA PHE A 465 -9.86 -6.46 9.90
C PHE A 465 -10.42 -6.65 11.31
N THR A 466 -11.74 -6.76 11.38
CA THR A 466 -12.47 -7.04 12.61
C THR A 466 -11.97 -8.33 13.27
N LYS A 467 -11.48 -8.23 14.51
CA LYS A 467 -10.98 -9.36 15.31
C LYS A 467 -12.11 -10.31 15.73
N PRO A 468 -11.80 -11.59 16.01
CA PRO A 468 -12.71 -12.43 16.76
C PRO A 468 -12.93 -11.88 18.17
N THR A 469 -14.06 -12.23 18.78
CA THR A 469 -14.38 -11.95 20.19
C THR A 469 -14.46 -13.25 20.96
N ALA A 470 -14.60 -13.17 22.30
CA ALA A 470 -14.80 -14.38 23.12
C ALA A 470 -16.03 -15.19 22.69
N ASP A 471 -17.06 -14.54 22.13
CA ASP A 471 -18.34 -15.16 21.80
C ASP A 471 -18.53 -15.46 20.30
N ALA A 472 -17.68 -14.94 19.42
CA ALA A 472 -17.82 -15.08 17.98
C ALA A 472 -16.45 -15.15 17.24
N PRO A 473 -16.35 -15.95 16.15
CA PRO A 473 -15.19 -15.94 15.30
C PRO A 473 -15.04 -14.56 14.61
N ALA A 474 -13.95 -14.32 13.91
CA ALA A 474 -13.79 -13.11 13.11
C ALA A 474 -14.87 -13.07 12.01
N LEU A 475 -15.80 -12.13 12.14
CA LEU A 475 -16.85 -11.84 11.18
C LEU A 475 -16.51 -10.50 10.52
N ILE A 476 -16.03 -10.55 9.29
CA ILE A 476 -15.62 -9.36 8.55
C ILE A 476 -16.81 -8.69 7.87
N THR A 477 -16.67 -7.40 7.58
CA THR A 477 -17.66 -6.66 6.79
C THR A 477 -17.51 -6.97 5.30
N HIS A 478 -18.51 -6.62 4.49
CA HIS A 478 -18.42 -6.71 3.04
C HIS A 478 -17.29 -5.81 2.49
N ASP A 479 -17.06 -4.65 3.10
CA ASP A 479 -15.96 -3.75 2.73
C ASP A 479 -14.59 -4.36 3.07
N GLU A 480 -14.47 -5.07 4.20
CA GLU A 480 -13.26 -5.82 4.55
C GLU A 480 -13.01 -7.00 3.58
N LEU A 481 -14.06 -7.68 3.10
CA LEU A 481 -13.93 -8.69 2.03
C LEU A 481 -13.45 -8.05 0.72
N THR A 482 -13.96 -6.88 0.37
CA THR A 482 -13.51 -6.13 -0.82
C THR A 482 -12.04 -5.74 -0.71
N THR A 483 -11.62 -5.26 0.47
CA THR A 483 -10.21 -4.97 0.79
C THR A 483 -9.34 -6.22 0.71
N PHE A 484 -9.82 -7.37 1.19
CA PHE A 484 -9.09 -8.63 1.07
C PHE A 484 -8.86 -9.02 -0.39
N LEU A 485 -9.87 -8.91 -1.23
CA LEU A 485 -9.75 -9.15 -2.67
C LEU A 485 -8.76 -8.18 -3.33
N HIS A 486 -8.77 -6.92 -2.92
CA HIS A 486 -7.81 -5.90 -3.36
C HIS A 486 -6.37 -6.33 -3.07
N GLU A 487 -6.03 -6.55 -1.79
CA GLU A 487 -4.67 -6.94 -1.39
C GLU A 487 -4.27 -8.28 -2.02
N PHE A 488 -5.21 -9.18 -2.18
CA PHE A 488 -4.98 -10.45 -2.85
C PHE A 488 -4.70 -10.29 -4.35
N GLY A 489 -5.26 -9.29 -5.01
CA GLY A 489 -4.93 -8.91 -6.38
C GLY A 489 -3.47 -8.48 -6.53
N HIS A 490 -2.96 -7.66 -5.61
CA HIS A 490 -1.52 -7.35 -5.52
C HIS A 490 -0.69 -8.61 -5.24
N ALA A 491 -1.17 -9.48 -4.33
CA ALA A 491 -0.48 -10.74 -4.04
C ALA A 491 -0.37 -11.62 -5.29
N LEU A 492 -1.44 -11.74 -6.09
CA LEU A 492 -1.40 -12.48 -7.36
C LEU A 492 -0.40 -11.88 -8.35
N HIS A 493 -0.27 -10.54 -8.39
CA HIS A 493 0.72 -9.86 -9.23
C HIS A 493 2.15 -10.25 -8.82
N GLY A 494 2.44 -10.36 -7.51
CA GLY A 494 3.72 -10.87 -7.01
C GLY A 494 3.90 -12.38 -7.20
N ILE A 495 2.87 -13.18 -6.90
CA ILE A 495 2.89 -14.66 -6.99
C ILE A 495 3.15 -15.14 -8.42
N PHE A 496 2.52 -14.53 -9.42
CA PHE A 496 2.64 -14.92 -10.82
C PHE A 496 3.84 -14.31 -11.55
N ALA A 497 4.68 -13.55 -10.87
CA ALA A 497 5.86 -12.94 -11.50
C ALA A 497 6.72 -13.97 -12.24
N GLU A 498 7.06 -13.67 -13.50
CA GLU A 498 7.86 -14.49 -14.41
C GLU A 498 8.88 -13.60 -15.14
N GLY A 499 9.72 -12.90 -14.39
CA GLY A 499 10.79 -12.09 -14.92
C GLY A 499 12.17 -12.67 -14.59
N ARG A 500 13.20 -12.11 -15.17
CA ARG A 500 14.59 -12.48 -14.89
C ARG A 500 15.16 -11.65 -13.77
N TYR A 501 14.85 -10.36 -13.76
CA TYR A 501 15.45 -9.33 -12.93
C TYR A 501 14.48 -8.91 -11.83
N PRO A 502 14.85 -9.01 -10.55
CA PRO A 502 13.94 -8.70 -9.43
C PRO A 502 13.40 -7.26 -9.48
N SER A 503 14.16 -6.30 -9.99
CA SER A 503 13.71 -4.91 -10.14
C SER A 503 12.59 -4.71 -11.18
N LEU A 504 12.30 -5.71 -12.01
CA LEU A 504 11.27 -5.69 -13.05
C LEU A 504 10.13 -6.68 -12.81
N THR A 505 10.07 -7.36 -11.66
CA THR A 505 9.08 -8.41 -11.42
C THR A 505 7.96 -7.99 -10.48
N GLY A 506 6.83 -8.69 -10.53
CA GLY A 506 5.69 -8.49 -9.63
C GLY A 506 5.15 -7.08 -9.68
N THR A 507 5.08 -6.43 -8.52
CA THR A 507 4.55 -5.07 -8.36
C THR A 507 5.55 -3.97 -8.72
N SER A 508 6.72 -4.31 -9.28
CA SER A 508 7.72 -3.36 -9.79
C SER A 508 7.29 -2.80 -11.15
N VAL A 509 6.21 -2.03 -11.16
CA VAL A 509 5.57 -1.37 -12.31
C VAL A 509 5.38 0.11 -12.04
N SER A 510 4.98 0.88 -13.04
CA SER A 510 4.57 2.28 -12.85
C SER A 510 3.48 2.38 -11.78
N ARG A 511 3.55 3.42 -10.93
CA ARG A 511 2.62 3.59 -9.81
C ARG A 511 1.16 3.69 -10.26
N ASP A 512 0.91 4.30 -11.40
CA ASP A 512 -0.42 4.44 -11.99
C ASP A 512 -0.92 3.19 -12.76
N PHE A 513 -0.13 2.10 -12.73
CA PHE A 513 -0.54 0.78 -13.21
C PHE A 513 -0.72 -0.24 -12.07
N VAL A 514 0.01 -0.08 -10.96
CA VAL A 514 0.12 -1.08 -9.89
C VAL A 514 -1.23 -1.48 -9.28
N GLU A 515 -2.21 -0.59 -9.29
CA GLU A 515 -3.55 -0.84 -8.72
C GLU A 515 -4.50 -1.59 -9.67
N LEU A 516 -4.14 -1.81 -10.93
CA LEU A 516 -4.99 -2.59 -11.84
C LEU A 516 -5.24 -4.03 -11.35
N PRO A 517 -4.21 -4.82 -10.95
CA PRO A 517 -4.41 -6.17 -10.45
C PRO A 517 -5.21 -6.25 -9.14
N SER A 518 -5.10 -5.24 -8.29
CA SER A 518 -5.84 -5.19 -7.02
C SER A 518 -7.30 -4.81 -7.22
N GLN A 519 -7.55 -3.69 -7.88
CA GLN A 519 -8.91 -3.15 -8.06
C GLN A 519 -9.80 -4.03 -8.94
N ILE A 520 -9.24 -4.76 -9.92
CA ILE A 520 -10.05 -5.67 -10.72
C ILE A 520 -10.65 -6.80 -9.87
N MET A 521 -9.92 -7.28 -8.85
CA MET A 521 -10.40 -8.34 -7.97
C MET A 521 -11.57 -7.91 -7.07
N GLU A 522 -11.67 -6.63 -6.73
CA GLU A 522 -12.77 -6.09 -5.92
C GLU A 522 -14.15 -6.36 -6.55
N ASN A 523 -14.22 -6.43 -7.88
CA ASN A 523 -15.49 -6.62 -8.59
C ASN A 523 -16.20 -7.92 -8.21
N TRP A 524 -15.46 -9.00 -7.89
CA TRP A 524 -16.06 -10.27 -7.48
C TRP A 524 -16.86 -10.17 -6.20
N ALA A 525 -16.53 -9.22 -5.27
CA ALA A 525 -17.32 -8.99 -4.07
C ALA A 525 -18.79 -8.58 -4.35
N PHE A 526 -19.10 -8.16 -5.57
CA PHE A 526 -20.44 -7.74 -5.99
C PHE A 526 -21.08 -8.70 -7.02
N GLU A 527 -20.41 -9.81 -7.34
CA GLU A 527 -20.93 -10.76 -8.32
C GLU A 527 -21.77 -11.87 -7.63
N PRO A 528 -23.07 -11.97 -7.95
CA PRO A 528 -23.96 -12.95 -7.31
C PRO A 528 -23.45 -14.38 -7.39
N GLU A 529 -22.87 -14.78 -8.53
CA GLU A 529 -22.34 -16.14 -8.72
C GLU A 529 -21.18 -16.45 -7.76
N TYR A 530 -20.34 -15.45 -7.47
CA TYR A 530 -19.25 -15.59 -6.52
C TYR A 530 -19.76 -15.64 -5.08
N LEU A 531 -20.61 -14.68 -4.67
CA LEU A 531 -21.17 -14.63 -3.32
C LEU A 531 -21.96 -15.90 -2.98
N ASN A 532 -22.79 -16.39 -3.91
CA ASN A 532 -23.52 -17.66 -3.74
C ASN A 532 -22.62 -18.88 -3.56
N SER A 533 -21.39 -18.84 -4.05
CA SER A 533 -20.48 -19.97 -3.99
C SER A 533 -19.95 -20.27 -2.59
N PHE A 534 -19.86 -19.25 -1.69
CA PHE A 534 -19.20 -19.40 -0.40
C PHE A 534 -19.95 -18.80 0.78
N ALA A 535 -20.71 -17.69 0.60
CA ALA A 535 -21.29 -16.96 1.71
C ALA A 535 -22.36 -17.81 2.43
N LYS A 536 -22.01 -18.27 3.65
CA LYS A 536 -22.85 -19.11 4.49
C LYS A 536 -22.85 -18.58 5.91
N HIS A 537 -24.00 -18.65 6.56
CA HIS A 537 -24.14 -18.25 7.95
C HIS A 537 -23.24 -19.13 8.85
N TYR A 538 -22.35 -18.50 9.62
CA TYR A 538 -21.28 -19.18 10.38
C TYR A 538 -21.77 -20.19 11.42
N GLN A 539 -23.01 -20.02 11.97
CA GLN A 539 -23.59 -20.94 12.95
C GLN A 539 -24.47 -22.01 12.31
N THR A 540 -25.30 -21.64 11.33
CA THR A 540 -26.30 -22.56 10.76
C THR A 540 -25.81 -23.27 9.50
N GLY A 541 -24.78 -22.74 8.81
CA GLY A 541 -24.28 -23.22 7.52
C GLY A 541 -25.23 -22.94 6.34
N GLU A 542 -26.33 -22.22 6.58
CA GLU A 542 -27.28 -21.85 5.51
C GLU A 542 -26.65 -20.83 4.56
N PRO A 543 -26.87 -21.00 3.23
CA PRO A 543 -26.39 -20.03 2.25
C PRO A 543 -26.98 -18.65 2.53
N ILE A 544 -26.25 -17.61 2.12
CA ILE A 544 -26.77 -16.24 2.11
C ILE A 544 -28.06 -16.17 1.28
N PRO A 545 -29.13 -15.57 1.77
CA PRO A 545 -30.36 -15.39 1.01
C PRO A 545 -30.12 -14.61 -0.30
N ALA A 546 -30.73 -15.07 -1.40
CA ALA A 546 -30.62 -14.39 -2.70
C ALA A 546 -31.05 -12.91 -2.61
N GLU A 547 -32.04 -12.60 -1.78
CA GLU A 547 -32.50 -11.22 -1.51
C GLU A 547 -31.38 -10.35 -0.93
N LEU A 548 -30.54 -10.88 -0.04
CA LEU A 548 -29.40 -10.12 0.51
C LEU A 548 -28.34 -9.84 -0.56
N ILE A 549 -28.08 -10.79 -1.46
CA ILE A 549 -27.19 -10.58 -2.59
C ILE A 549 -27.74 -9.50 -3.54
N GLU A 550 -29.03 -9.54 -3.85
CA GLU A 550 -29.68 -8.50 -4.66
C GLU A 550 -29.54 -7.11 -4.02
N LYS A 551 -29.66 -7.02 -2.68
CA LYS A 551 -29.45 -5.79 -1.94
C LYS A 551 -27.98 -5.31 -1.98
N ILE A 552 -27.00 -6.21 -1.86
CA ILE A 552 -25.58 -5.89 -2.02
C ILE A 552 -25.32 -5.26 -3.41
N VAL A 553 -25.82 -5.91 -4.46
CA VAL A 553 -25.66 -5.42 -5.84
C VAL A 553 -26.36 -4.08 -6.05
N ALA A 554 -27.58 -3.92 -5.51
CA ALA A 554 -28.33 -2.67 -5.61
C ALA A 554 -27.64 -1.50 -4.87
N ALA A 555 -27.01 -1.79 -3.73
CA ALA A 555 -26.28 -0.80 -2.95
C ALA A 555 -24.85 -0.50 -3.46
N LYS A 556 -24.38 -1.21 -4.49
CA LYS A 556 -23.00 -1.08 -5.00
C LYS A 556 -22.60 0.37 -5.27
N ASN A 557 -23.50 1.14 -5.87
CA ASN A 557 -23.25 2.53 -6.25
C ASN A 557 -23.87 3.53 -5.25
N TYR A 558 -24.21 3.07 -4.03
CA TYR A 558 -24.68 3.97 -2.99
C TYR A 558 -23.63 5.03 -2.63
N LEU A 559 -24.00 6.30 -2.69
CA LEU A 559 -23.11 7.45 -2.49
C LEU A 559 -21.87 7.47 -3.43
N ALA A 560 -21.98 6.87 -4.64
CA ALA A 560 -20.86 6.81 -5.58
C ALA A 560 -20.33 8.21 -5.95
N GLY A 561 -21.18 9.22 -6.07
CA GLY A 561 -20.78 10.61 -6.32
C GLY A 561 -19.94 11.18 -5.17
N TYR A 562 -20.38 10.98 -3.94
CA TYR A 562 -19.64 11.42 -2.75
C TYR A 562 -18.30 10.69 -2.62
N ALA A 563 -18.28 9.37 -2.79
CA ALA A 563 -17.07 8.56 -2.73
C ALA A 563 -16.06 8.95 -3.81
N GLN A 564 -16.53 9.18 -5.04
CA GLN A 564 -15.71 9.63 -6.16
C GLN A 564 -15.04 10.98 -5.88
N VAL A 565 -15.82 11.98 -5.44
CA VAL A 565 -15.29 13.31 -5.08
C VAL A 565 -14.26 13.19 -3.97
N ARG A 566 -14.49 12.36 -2.96
CA ARG A 566 -13.56 12.16 -1.84
C ARG A 566 -12.20 11.62 -2.32
N GLN A 567 -12.20 10.61 -3.20
CA GLN A 567 -10.97 10.05 -3.75
C GLN A 567 -10.22 11.07 -4.63
N LEU A 568 -10.95 11.80 -5.45
CA LEU A 568 -10.36 12.84 -6.30
C LEU A 568 -9.81 14.04 -5.49
N HIS A 569 -10.39 14.35 -4.32
CA HIS A 569 -9.82 15.34 -3.39
C HIS A 569 -8.44 14.91 -2.89
N TYR A 570 -8.23 13.63 -2.59
CA TYR A 570 -6.91 13.15 -2.17
C TYR A 570 -5.87 13.29 -3.30
N GLY A 571 -6.25 12.94 -4.53
CA GLY A 571 -5.38 13.15 -5.71
C GLY A 571 -5.10 14.64 -5.97
N TRP A 572 -6.12 15.49 -5.84
CA TRP A 572 -5.97 16.94 -6.00
C TRP A 572 -5.09 17.56 -4.91
N LEU A 573 -5.24 17.13 -3.66
CA LEU A 573 -4.40 17.58 -2.54
C LEU A 573 -2.94 17.17 -2.74
N ASP A 574 -2.70 15.93 -3.16
CA ASP A 574 -1.36 15.43 -3.50
C ASP A 574 -0.71 16.30 -4.58
N MET A 575 -1.40 16.53 -5.69
CA MET A 575 -0.90 17.36 -6.78
C MET A 575 -0.71 18.82 -6.34
N SER A 576 -1.59 19.35 -5.49
CA SER A 576 -1.46 20.71 -4.95
C SER A 576 -0.16 20.89 -4.15
N TRP A 577 0.25 19.89 -3.35
CA TRP A 577 1.52 19.91 -2.63
C TRP A 577 2.74 19.76 -3.55
N HIS A 578 2.65 18.91 -4.57
CA HIS A 578 3.82 18.50 -5.35
C HIS A 578 4.03 19.27 -6.66
N THR A 579 3.08 20.16 -7.03
CA THR A 579 3.25 21.14 -8.11
C THR A 579 3.74 22.51 -7.64
N LEU A 580 4.05 22.65 -6.35
CA LEU A 580 4.63 23.86 -5.79
C LEU A 580 6.07 24.07 -6.29
N THR A 581 6.40 25.34 -6.61
CA THR A 581 7.76 25.79 -6.92
C THR A 581 8.47 26.41 -5.72
N GLU A 582 7.71 26.81 -4.69
CA GLU A 582 8.19 27.33 -3.41
C GLU A 582 7.18 27.02 -2.31
N LEU A 583 7.63 26.99 -1.06
CA LEU A 583 6.74 26.77 0.09
C LEU A 583 5.75 27.95 0.24
N PRO A 584 4.45 27.64 0.42
CA PRO A 584 3.45 28.68 0.69
C PRO A 584 3.68 29.31 2.07
N ALA A 585 3.24 30.57 2.24
CA ALA A 585 3.31 31.25 3.54
C ALA A 585 2.29 30.69 4.55
N GLU A 586 1.21 30.10 4.06
CA GLU A 586 0.14 29.48 4.83
C GLU A 586 0.65 28.27 5.62
N SER A 587 0.03 27.99 6.76
CA SER A 587 0.25 26.73 7.50
C SER A 587 -0.25 25.52 6.70
N THR A 588 0.17 24.32 7.10
CA THR A 588 -0.29 23.05 6.47
C THR A 588 -1.81 22.94 6.43
N ILE A 589 -2.51 23.32 7.52
CA ILE A 589 -3.97 23.27 7.62
C ILE A 589 -4.63 24.31 6.68
N GLU A 590 -4.11 25.55 6.66
CA GLU A 590 -4.64 26.60 5.80
C GLU A 590 -4.41 26.31 4.33
N PHE A 591 -3.24 25.77 3.96
CA PHE A 591 -2.95 25.37 2.59
C PHE A 591 -3.93 24.30 2.10
N GLU A 592 -4.12 23.21 2.85
CA GLU A 592 -5.08 22.16 2.49
C GLU A 592 -6.50 22.71 2.36
N SER A 593 -6.94 23.50 3.34
CA SER A 593 -8.27 24.12 3.31
C SER A 593 -8.48 24.98 2.06
N LYS A 594 -7.47 25.76 1.65
CA LYS A 594 -7.50 26.59 0.44
C LYS A 594 -7.49 25.76 -0.84
N ALA A 595 -6.68 24.70 -0.89
CA ALA A 595 -6.57 23.82 -2.05
C ALA A 595 -7.88 23.07 -2.33
N LEU A 596 -8.59 22.62 -1.28
CA LEU A 596 -9.82 21.85 -1.40
C LEU A 596 -11.10 22.70 -1.44
N ALA A 597 -11.06 23.97 -1.02
CA ALA A 597 -12.24 24.83 -0.91
C ALA A 597 -13.09 24.94 -2.20
N PRO A 598 -12.52 25.02 -3.43
CA PRO A 598 -13.31 25.10 -4.66
C PRO A 598 -14.19 23.86 -4.93
N TYR A 599 -13.81 22.73 -4.40
CA TYR A 599 -14.43 21.43 -4.67
C TYR A 599 -15.13 20.84 -3.42
N ALA A 600 -15.16 21.59 -2.31
CA ALA A 600 -15.73 21.10 -1.06
C ALA A 600 -17.24 20.82 -1.18
N VAL A 601 -17.64 19.60 -0.79
CA VAL A 601 -19.04 19.17 -0.75
C VAL A 601 -19.56 19.04 0.68
N MET A 602 -18.67 19.00 1.68
CA MET A 602 -18.98 18.99 3.11
C MET A 602 -18.39 20.23 3.79
N PRO A 603 -18.97 20.68 4.91
CA PRO A 603 -18.43 21.83 5.65
C PRO A 603 -17.00 21.54 6.14
N ALA A 604 -16.11 22.52 5.98
CA ALA A 604 -14.80 22.46 6.59
C ALA A 604 -14.91 22.49 8.12
N VAL A 605 -14.08 21.72 8.79
CA VAL A 605 -14.00 21.70 10.27
C VAL A 605 -12.67 22.35 10.67
N GLU A 606 -12.76 23.38 11.51
CA GLU A 606 -11.60 24.12 12.00
C GLU A 606 -10.60 23.19 12.68
N GLY A 607 -9.33 23.30 12.32
CA GLY A 607 -8.22 22.51 12.86
C GLY A 607 -8.10 21.08 12.31
N ALA A 608 -9.04 20.63 11.47
CA ALA A 608 -8.92 19.33 10.80
C ALA A 608 -8.22 19.47 9.44
N ALA A 609 -7.28 18.59 9.16
CA ALA A 609 -6.62 18.46 7.88
C ALA A 609 -6.12 17.01 7.69
N PHE A 610 -6.16 16.51 6.48
CA PHE A 610 -5.69 15.16 6.16
C PHE A 610 -4.16 15.10 6.01
N SER A 611 -3.53 16.19 5.61
CA SER A 611 -2.08 16.28 5.36
C SER A 611 -1.23 15.80 6.55
N GLY A 612 -1.65 16.05 7.81
CA GLY A 612 -0.91 15.59 8.98
C GLY A 612 -0.81 14.07 9.14
N SER A 613 -1.72 13.32 8.51
CA SER A 613 -1.76 11.86 8.57
C SER A 613 -1.80 11.18 7.19
N PHE A 614 -1.54 11.93 6.11
CA PHE A 614 -1.57 11.41 4.73
C PHE A 614 -0.30 10.62 4.38
N SER A 615 -0.15 9.46 5.00
CA SER A 615 1.05 8.62 4.87
C SER A 615 1.35 8.21 3.43
N HIS A 616 0.33 8.01 2.58
CA HIS A 616 0.51 7.65 1.17
C HIS A 616 1.49 8.58 0.45
N ILE A 617 1.35 9.90 0.67
CA ILE A 617 2.14 10.90 -0.06
C ILE A 617 3.34 11.44 0.74
N PHE A 618 3.34 11.39 2.07
CA PHE A 618 4.41 11.95 2.88
C PHE A 618 5.40 10.92 3.43
N SER A 619 5.01 9.65 3.55
CA SER A 619 5.90 8.57 3.99
C SER A 619 5.79 7.29 3.15
N GLY A 620 4.82 7.22 2.24
CA GLY A 620 4.62 6.13 1.29
C GLY A 620 5.11 6.46 -0.11
N GLY A 621 4.85 5.57 -1.05
CA GLY A 621 5.30 5.64 -2.45
C GLY A 621 4.37 6.42 -3.40
N TYR A 622 3.39 7.21 -2.90
CA TYR A 622 2.35 7.87 -3.71
C TYR A 622 2.51 9.38 -3.84
N SER A 623 3.68 9.95 -3.56
CA SER A 623 3.94 11.38 -3.76
C SER A 623 3.87 11.77 -5.23
N ALA A 624 3.05 12.78 -5.55
CA ALA A 624 2.61 13.11 -6.91
C ALA A 624 2.07 11.88 -7.67
N GLY A 625 1.39 10.99 -6.94
CA GLY A 625 0.98 9.69 -7.44
C GLY A 625 -0.33 9.15 -6.89
N TYR A 626 -1.06 9.88 -6.03
CA TYR A 626 -2.33 9.41 -5.48
C TYR A 626 -3.44 9.29 -6.53
N TYR A 627 -3.36 10.06 -7.61
CA TYR A 627 -4.27 9.94 -8.77
C TYR A 627 -4.28 8.53 -9.36
N SER A 628 -3.22 7.76 -9.13
CA SER A 628 -3.04 6.40 -9.64
C SER A 628 -4.20 5.47 -9.32
N TYR A 629 -4.84 5.63 -8.14
CA TYR A 629 -6.04 4.86 -7.79
C TYR A 629 -7.18 5.07 -8.79
N LYS A 630 -7.44 6.31 -9.18
CA LYS A 630 -8.49 6.60 -10.18
C LYS A 630 -8.06 6.30 -11.60
N TRP A 631 -6.77 6.46 -11.90
CA TRP A 631 -6.21 6.07 -13.18
C TRP A 631 -6.32 4.56 -13.40
N ALA A 632 -5.91 3.76 -12.43
CA ALA A 632 -6.00 2.31 -12.50
C ALA A 632 -7.46 1.81 -12.44
N GLU A 633 -8.37 2.54 -11.81
CA GLU A 633 -9.80 2.22 -11.82
C GLU A 633 -10.43 2.35 -13.22
N VAL A 634 -9.92 3.26 -14.07
CA VAL A 634 -10.28 3.28 -15.50
C VAL A 634 -9.77 2.02 -16.20
N LEU A 635 -8.51 1.63 -15.93
CA LEU A 635 -7.93 0.42 -16.50
C LEU A 635 -8.72 -0.84 -16.10
N GLU A 636 -9.04 -0.99 -14.81
CA GLU A 636 -9.70 -2.19 -14.30
C GLU A 636 -11.18 -2.28 -14.75
N ALA A 637 -11.90 -1.16 -14.79
CA ALA A 637 -13.29 -1.16 -15.22
C ALA A 637 -13.41 -1.66 -16.68
N ASP A 638 -12.54 -1.18 -17.56
CA ASP A 638 -12.47 -1.66 -18.94
C ASP A 638 -11.96 -3.10 -19.00
N ALA A 639 -10.95 -3.49 -18.22
CA ALA A 639 -10.44 -4.86 -18.15
C ALA A 639 -11.51 -5.85 -17.64
N PHE A 640 -12.25 -5.50 -16.58
CA PHE A 640 -13.30 -6.34 -16.02
C PHE A 640 -14.51 -6.48 -16.96
N SER A 641 -14.77 -5.49 -17.82
CA SER A 641 -15.84 -5.59 -18.83
C SER A 641 -15.68 -6.82 -19.71
N LEU A 642 -14.44 -7.25 -20.02
CA LEU A 642 -14.17 -8.48 -20.76
C LEU A 642 -14.58 -9.75 -19.99
N PHE A 643 -14.36 -9.77 -18.67
CA PHE A 643 -14.86 -10.86 -17.82
C PHE A 643 -16.39 -10.87 -17.76
N LYS A 644 -17.03 -9.70 -17.70
CA LYS A 644 -18.51 -9.62 -17.76
C LYS A 644 -19.06 -10.14 -19.09
N GLU A 645 -18.41 -9.83 -20.20
CA GLU A 645 -18.82 -10.28 -21.55
C GLU A 645 -18.65 -11.79 -21.72
N LYS A 646 -17.52 -12.35 -21.28
CA LYS A 646 -17.15 -13.76 -21.52
C LYS A 646 -17.54 -14.71 -20.39
N GLY A 647 -17.95 -14.17 -19.24
CA GLY A 647 -18.22 -14.89 -17.99
C GLY A 647 -17.15 -14.63 -16.94
N ILE A 648 -17.57 -14.26 -15.72
CA ILE A 648 -16.67 -13.82 -14.64
C ILE A 648 -15.67 -14.90 -14.16
N PHE A 649 -15.86 -16.15 -14.52
CA PHE A 649 -14.96 -17.27 -14.26
C PHE A 649 -14.38 -17.88 -15.54
N ASN A 650 -14.35 -17.11 -16.62
CA ASN A 650 -13.78 -17.58 -17.88
C ASN A 650 -12.27 -17.79 -17.75
N THR A 651 -11.82 -19.04 -17.84
CA THR A 651 -10.42 -19.42 -17.65
C THR A 651 -9.51 -18.97 -18.80
N GLU A 652 -10.04 -18.77 -20.01
CA GLU A 652 -9.26 -18.26 -21.15
C GLU A 652 -8.95 -16.77 -20.95
N VAL A 653 -9.93 -15.98 -20.48
CA VAL A 653 -9.72 -14.56 -20.12
C VAL A 653 -8.76 -14.46 -18.95
N ALA A 654 -8.93 -15.28 -17.91
CA ALA A 654 -8.04 -15.34 -16.76
C ALA A 654 -6.60 -15.72 -17.15
N ALA A 655 -6.42 -16.73 -18.00
CA ALA A 655 -5.10 -17.12 -18.52
C ALA A 655 -4.45 -15.98 -19.34
N SER A 656 -5.24 -15.26 -20.14
CA SER A 656 -4.77 -14.09 -20.88
C SER A 656 -4.35 -12.95 -19.91
N PHE A 657 -5.12 -12.71 -18.85
CA PHE A 657 -4.80 -11.71 -17.82
C PHE A 657 -3.54 -12.10 -17.04
N ARG A 658 -3.40 -13.37 -16.61
CA ARG A 658 -2.17 -13.89 -16.00
C ARG A 658 -0.97 -13.67 -16.93
N LYS A 659 -1.07 -14.10 -18.18
CA LYS A 659 0.04 -14.05 -19.15
C LYS A 659 0.47 -12.63 -19.52
N ASN A 660 -0.49 -11.72 -19.74
CA ASN A 660 -0.20 -10.41 -20.31
C ASN A 660 -0.07 -9.31 -19.25
N ILE A 661 -0.63 -9.51 -18.03
CA ILE A 661 -0.59 -8.53 -16.95
C ILE A 661 0.18 -9.08 -15.75
N LEU A 662 -0.34 -10.12 -15.07
CA LEU A 662 0.16 -10.53 -13.75
C LEU A 662 1.59 -11.09 -13.79
N SER A 663 1.99 -11.78 -14.87
CA SER A 663 3.33 -12.35 -14.95
C SER A 663 4.39 -11.38 -15.45
N LYS A 664 3.98 -10.23 -16.00
CA LYS A 664 4.88 -9.33 -16.71
C LYS A 664 5.65 -8.36 -15.79
N GLY A 665 5.04 -7.90 -14.72
CA GLY A 665 5.67 -6.84 -13.94
C GLY A 665 6.04 -5.63 -14.82
N GLY A 666 7.18 -5.03 -14.58
CA GLY A 666 7.74 -3.91 -15.35
C GLY A 666 8.66 -4.30 -16.50
N THR A 667 8.58 -5.54 -17.03
CA THR A 667 9.45 -6.03 -18.11
C THR A 667 9.18 -5.37 -19.46
N GLU A 668 8.01 -4.80 -19.67
CA GLU A 668 7.57 -4.10 -20.88
C GLU A 668 6.84 -2.81 -20.47
N ASP A 669 6.63 -1.89 -21.43
CA ASP A 669 5.78 -0.69 -21.22
C ASP A 669 4.35 -1.10 -20.86
N GLU A 670 3.79 -0.56 -19.80
CA GLU A 670 2.50 -0.95 -19.25
C GLU A 670 1.33 -0.73 -20.22
N ALA A 671 1.41 0.28 -21.10
CA ALA A 671 0.41 0.48 -22.14
C ALA A 671 0.46 -0.63 -23.20
N VAL A 672 1.65 -1.21 -23.45
CA VAL A 672 1.80 -2.35 -24.36
C VAL A 672 1.21 -3.61 -23.75
N ILE A 673 1.55 -3.94 -22.51
CA ILE A 673 1.02 -5.14 -21.84
C ILE A 673 -0.50 -5.04 -21.64
N TYR A 674 -1.04 -3.86 -21.38
CA TYR A 674 -2.49 -3.63 -21.32
C TYR A 674 -3.17 -3.91 -22.68
N ARG A 675 -2.64 -3.33 -23.78
CA ARG A 675 -3.16 -3.60 -25.13
C ARG A 675 -3.04 -5.06 -25.55
N ASN A 676 -2.01 -5.77 -25.09
CA ASN A 676 -1.85 -7.22 -25.33
C ASN A 676 -3.00 -8.03 -24.68
N PHE A 677 -3.53 -7.56 -23.54
CA PHE A 677 -4.69 -8.16 -22.90
C PHE A 677 -6.02 -7.70 -23.52
N ARG A 678 -6.22 -6.36 -23.64
CA ARG A 678 -7.53 -5.79 -24.04
C ARG A 678 -7.73 -5.63 -25.56
N GLY A 679 -6.64 -5.50 -26.32
CA GLY A 679 -6.66 -5.22 -27.76
C GLY A 679 -6.82 -3.74 -28.13
N HIS A 680 -6.94 -2.85 -27.14
CA HIS A 680 -7.09 -1.40 -27.31
C HIS A 680 -6.63 -0.65 -26.04
N ASP A 681 -6.56 0.67 -26.11
CA ASP A 681 -6.29 1.52 -24.95
C ASP A 681 -7.50 1.55 -23.98
N PRO A 682 -7.28 1.87 -22.69
CA PRO A 682 -8.37 1.94 -21.70
C PRO A 682 -9.48 2.90 -22.13
N GLN A 683 -10.73 2.55 -21.78
CA GLN A 683 -11.91 3.33 -22.12
C GLN A 683 -12.48 3.99 -20.85
N PRO A 684 -12.35 5.31 -20.64
CA PRO A 684 -12.84 5.99 -19.44
C PRO A 684 -14.35 5.86 -19.22
N GLU A 685 -15.11 5.67 -20.30
CA GLU A 685 -16.55 5.48 -20.25
C GLU A 685 -16.93 4.26 -19.41
N ALA A 686 -16.13 3.19 -19.44
CA ALA A 686 -16.37 1.98 -18.66
C ALA A 686 -16.42 2.26 -17.15
N LEU A 687 -15.58 3.16 -16.65
CA LEU A 687 -15.60 3.58 -15.23
C LEU A 687 -16.89 4.36 -14.92
N MET A 688 -17.26 5.32 -15.74
CA MET A 688 -18.46 6.14 -15.52
C MET A 688 -19.74 5.28 -15.55
N GLU A 689 -19.80 4.29 -16.44
CA GLU A 689 -20.88 3.30 -16.47
C GLU A 689 -20.88 2.43 -15.21
N LYS A 690 -19.73 1.92 -14.80
CA LYS A 690 -19.56 1.11 -13.58
C LYS A 690 -20.07 1.82 -12.33
N LEU A 691 -19.79 3.12 -12.21
CA LEU A 691 -20.19 3.96 -11.08
C LEU A 691 -21.63 4.50 -11.18
N GLY A 692 -22.33 4.30 -12.31
CA GLY A 692 -23.64 4.88 -12.54
C GLY A 692 -23.65 6.41 -12.65
N LEU A 693 -22.51 7.03 -12.99
CA LEU A 693 -22.30 8.46 -13.12
C LEU A 693 -22.45 8.96 -14.57
N VAL A 694 -23.13 8.22 -15.40
CA VAL A 694 -23.52 8.62 -16.77
C VAL A 694 -24.82 9.43 -16.74
N LYS A 695 -24.91 10.46 -17.61
CA LYS A 695 -26.13 11.28 -17.76
C LYS A 695 -27.13 10.63 -18.72
#